data_6fa60920fc1f81d7de731e23ea58f83f
#
_entry.id   6fa60920fc1f81d7de731e23ea58f83f
#
_cell.length_a   1.000
_cell.length_b   1.000
_cell.length_c   1.000
_cell.angle_alpha   90.00
_cell.angle_beta   90.00
_cell.angle_gamma   90.00
#
_symmetry.space_group_name_H-M   'P 1'
#
loop_
_entity.id
_entity.type
_entity.pdbx_description
1 polymer ?
#
loop_
_entity_poly.entity_id
_entity_poly.type
_entity_poly.pdbx_seq_one_letter_code
_entity_poly.pdbx_strand_id
1 'polypeptide(L)'
;MSLVIVTPETVAAAALDVARIGSSIGVANSAAAGSTTSVLAAGADEVSAAIATLFGSHAREYQAISTQVAAFHDRFAQTLSAAVGSYVSAEATNAAPLATLEHNVLNALNAPTQALLGRPLIGDGAAGAPGTGQAGGAGGILWGNGGAGGSGAPGQVGGAGGAAGLFGTGGAGGAGGAGAAGGAGGSGGWLLGNGGVGGAGGQSLLGGATGGAGGNAGLFGVGGTGGPGGPGGPGGVGGTGGAGGLGGTLYGAGGHGGAGGPGPIGGVGGHGGVGGAAGLLGVGGHGGAGGHGAEGVAGAAGEDLSPHGTSGGVGGYAGDGGAGGRGGWLAGAGGAGGAGGVGGTGGAGGAGFSRALIVAGDNGGDGGNGGMGGAGGAGGPGGAGGLISLLGGQGAGGAGGTGGAGGVGGDGGAGGPGNQAFNAGAGGAGGHGGDPGTGGAGGTGGAGSITGAQGAIGATPTSGGNGGAGGNGANATTAGTNGANGGPGGHGGLVGNGGAGGNGANGAAGTNASDSGAVGGKGNSGGNGGQGGAGGDGGTLAGNGGAGGTGGRGADGGLGGSGAEGANATTAGERGQDGGKGGNGGVGGTGGNAVAPGANGGHGGNGGNPGFSGAGGLGGLSGDGVTRAAQGATPDFADTGGKGGNGGNGANAVAPGGTGASGGAGGNAGAGGKGGENIIGDGGGGGNGGAGGQGGDGTAGAGGDGGAGGKGGDGGDGGSDPTEGRGFGGLGGAGGAGGKGGAGTLLGLTVFGDNGGAGVLGDSTDPDGSGGAGGAGGAGGAGGDPTI
;
A
#
# COMPACT_ATOMS: atom_id res chain seq x y z
N MET A 1 -3.82 -7.62 -59.96
CA MET A 1 -2.93 -7.18 -58.88
C MET A 1 -3.82 -6.71 -57.75
N SER A 2 -3.82 -7.36 -56.62
CA SER A 2 -4.57 -6.89 -55.46
C SER A 2 -3.89 -5.62 -54.92
N LEU A 3 -4.59 -4.50 -54.94
CA LEU A 3 -4.09 -3.25 -54.34
C LEU A 3 -4.16 -3.41 -52.84
N VAL A 4 -3.05 -3.72 -52.23
CA VAL A 4 -2.92 -3.70 -50.74
C VAL A 4 -2.45 -2.30 -50.37
N ILE A 5 -3.35 -1.48 -49.86
CA ILE A 5 -3.01 -0.15 -49.31
C ILE A 5 -2.69 -0.36 -47.83
N VAL A 6 -1.41 -0.28 -47.51
CA VAL A 6 -0.94 -0.32 -46.10
C VAL A 6 -0.25 1.00 -45.81
N THR A 7 -0.65 1.67 -44.78
CA THR A 7 0.01 2.91 -44.33
C THR A 7 1.43 2.57 -43.84
N PRO A 8 2.49 3.26 -44.30
CA PRO A 8 3.88 3.00 -43.91
C PRO A 8 4.09 3.00 -42.41
N GLU A 9 3.35 3.84 -41.70
CA GLU A 9 3.42 3.99 -40.25
C GLU A 9 2.98 2.71 -39.48
N THR A 10 1.96 2.00 -40.01
CA THR A 10 1.51 0.75 -39.37
C THR A 10 2.53 -0.37 -39.56
N VAL A 11 3.21 -0.41 -40.71
CA VAL A 11 4.28 -1.39 -40.93
C VAL A 11 5.52 -1.06 -40.12
N ALA A 12 5.85 0.22 -39.96
CA ALA A 12 6.91 0.69 -39.10
C ALA A 12 6.65 0.33 -37.62
N ALA A 13 5.40 0.52 -37.17
CA ALA A 13 5.01 0.13 -35.80
C ALA A 13 5.15 -1.38 -35.59
N ALA A 14 4.69 -2.20 -36.56
CA ALA A 14 4.85 -3.66 -36.51
C ALA A 14 6.34 -4.10 -36.46
N ALA A 15 7.22 -3.42 -37.21
CA ALA A 15 8.66 -3.69 -37.19
C ALA A 15 9.27 -3.39 -35.81
N LEU A 16 8.86 -2.30 -35.17
CA LEU A 16 9.26 -1.93 -33.81
C LEU A 16 8.76 -2.95 -32.78
N ASP A 17 7.54 -3.44 -32.93
CA ASP A 17 6.98 -4.43 -32.01
C ASP A 17 7.73 -5.77 -32.11
N VAL A 18 8.10 -6.20 -33.32
CA VAL A 18 8.94 -7.39 -33.50
C VAL A 18 10.30 -7.22 -32.82
N ALA A 19 10.93 -6.06 -32.93
CA ALA A 19 12.18 -5.77 -32.24
C ALA A 19 12.03 -5.81 -30.71
N ARG A 20 10.94 -5.25 -30.17
CA ARG A 20 10.60 -5.29 -28.73
C ARG A 20 10.38 -6.70 -28.22
N ILE A 21 9.67 -7.54 -28.99
CA ILE A 21 9.45 -8.95 -28.63
C ILE A 21 10.80 -9.67 -28.53
N GLY A 22 11.69 -9.53 -29.50
CA GLY A 22 13.03 -10.12 -29.49
C GLY A 22 13.84 -9.67 -28.26
N SER A 23 13.83 -8.38 -27.94
CA SER A 23 14.47 -7.81 -26.76
C SER A 23 13.89 -8.35 -25.45
N SER A 24 12.58 -8.46 -25.33
CA SER A 24 11.91 -8.99 -24.12
C SER A 24 12.26 -10.47 -23.89
N ILE A 25 12.31 -11.28 -24.95
CA ILE A 25 12.74 -12.69 -24.87
C ILE A 25 14.20 -12.77 -24.43
N GLY A 26 15.08 -11.92 -24.97
CA GLY A 26 16.49 -11.86 -24.58
C GLY A 26 16.68 -11.52 -23.11
N VAL A 27 15.95 -10.55 -22.59
CA VAL A 27 15.98 -10.18 -21.16
C VAL A 27 15.51 -11.33 -20.28
N ALA A 28 14.39 -11.98 -20.64
CA ALA A 28 13.86 -13.11 -19.87
C ALA A 28 14.86 -14.29 -19.85
N ASN A 29 15.46 -14.61 -20.99
CA ASN A 29 16.44 -15.69 -21.11
C ASN A 29 17.74 -15.40 -20.33
N SER A 30 18.22 -14.18 -20.34
CA SER A 30 19.39 -13.78 -19.57
C SER A 30 19.11 -13.79 -18.06
N ALA A 31 17.94 -13.40 -17.64
CA ALA A 31 17.53 -13.45 -16.22
C ALA A 31 17.42 -14.91 -15.71
N ALA A 32 16.93 -15.84 -16.55
CA ALA A 32 16.80 -17.24 -16.19
C ALA A 32 18.13 -18.03 -16.27
N ALA A 33 19.12 -17.54 -17.03
CA ALA A 33 20.34 -18.28 -17.33
C ALA A 33 21.10 -18.73 -16.08
N GLY A 34 21.32 -17.82 -15.12
CA GLY A 34 22.08 -18.12 -13.90
C GLY A 34 21.47 -19.22 -13.05
N SER A 35 20.18 -19.12 -12.78
CA SER A 35 19.44 -20.06 -11.92
C SER A 35 19.24 -21.42 -12.55
N THR A 36 19.11 -21.50 -13.88
CA THR A 36 18.83 -22.75 -14.58
C THR A 36 20.09 -23.52 -14.98
N THR A 37 21.22 -22.84 -15.27
CA THR A 37 22.48 -23.50 -15.66
C THR A 37 23.34 -23.93 -14.47
N SER A 38 23.05 -23.46 -13.24
CA SER A 38 23.78 -23.77 -12.00
C SER A 38 22.90 -24.38 -10.93
N VAL A 39 22.07 -25.37 -11.31
CA VAL A 39 21.23 -26.10 -10.37
C VAL A 39 22.10 -26.92 -9.42
N LEU A 40 21.93 -26.72 -8.13
CA LEU A 40 22.61 -27.50 -7.09
C LEU A 40 21.90 -28.84 -6.89
N ALA A 41 22.66 -29.89 -6.61
CA ALA A 41 22.11 -31.18 -6.24
C ALA A 41 21.32 -31.06 -4.93
N ALA A 42 20.13 -31.68 -4.87
CA ALA A 42 19.24 -31.61 -3.70
C ALA A 42 19.79 -32.44 -2.50
N GLY A 43 20.68 -33.38 -2.77
CA GLY A 43 21.37 -34.20 -1.78
C GLY A 43 22.79 -34.54 -2.24
N ALA A 44 23.57 -35.17 -1.37
CA ALA A 44 24.94 -35.59 -1.66
C ALA A 44 25.02 -37.02 -2.29
N ASP A 45 23.89 -37.49 -2.84
CA ASP A 45 23.78 -38.81 -3.50
C ASP A 45 23.96 -38.70 -5.03
N GLU A 46 24.29 -39.81 -5.65
CA GLU A 46 24.59 -39.89 -7.07
C GLU A 46 23.38 -39.54 -7.97
N VAL A 47 22.17 -39.84 -7.49
CA VAL A 47 20.93 -39.59 -8.24
C VAL A 47 20.66 -38.09 -8.26
N SER A 48 20.73 -37.40 -7.12
CA SER A 48 20.57 -35.97 -7.02
C SER A 48 21.61 -35.22 -7.86
N ALA A 49 22.87 -35.69 -7.85
CA ALA A 49 23.94 -35.11 -8.67
C ALA A 49 23.70 -35.34 -10.18
N ALA A 50 23.25 -36.54 -10.57
CA ALA A 50 22.93 -36.84 -11.97
C ALA A 50 21.76 -36.01 -12.49
N ILE A 51 20.71 -35.81 -11.69
CA ILE A 51 19.55 -34.97 -12.03
C ILE A 51 19.97 -33.50 -12.19
N ALA A 52 20.74 -32.97 -11.26
CA ALA A 52 21.24 -31.60 -11.35
C ALA A 52 22.09 -31.37 -12.61
N THR A 53 22.95 -32.37 -12.95
CA THR A 53 23.77 -32.37 -14.17
C THR A 53 22.89 -32.38 -15.43
N LEU A 54 21.86 -33.23 -15.46
CA LEU A 54 20.92 -33.30 -16.59
C LEU A 54 20.22 -31.98 -16.82
N PHE A 55 19.65 -31.37 -15.80
CA PHE A 55 18.97 -30.06 -15.93
C PHE A 55 19.95 -28.95 -16.32
N GLY A 56 21.14 -28.92 -15.72
CA GLY A 56 22.17 -27.95 -16.07
C GLY A 56 22.68 -28.10 -17.51
N SER A 57 22.78 -29.34 -18.07
CA SER A 57 23.14 -29.56 -19.48
C SER A 57 22.03 -29.09 -20.42
N HIS A 58 20.79 -29.46 -20.15
CA HIS A 58 19.64 -29.02 -20.94
C HIS A 58 19.50 -27.50 -20.96
N ALA A 59 19.70 -26.84 -19.79
CA ALA A 59 19.66 -25.37 -19.72
C ALA A 59 20.79 -24.73 -20.56
N ARG A 60 21.99 -25.29 -20.59
CA ARG A 60 23.08 -24.79 -21.46
C ARG A 60 22.78 -24.95 -22.94
N GLU A 61 22.17 -26.09 -23.34
CA GLU A 61 21.72 -26.30 -24.73
C GLU A 61 20.63 -25.28 -25.11
N TYR A 62 19.67 -25.05 -24.21
CA TYR A 62 18.66 -24.03 -24.41
C TYR A 62 19.27 -22.62 -24.57
N GLN A 63 20.26 -22.23 -23.78
CA GLN A 63 20.93 -20.94 -23.92
C GLN A 63 21.67 -20.82 -25.27
N ALA A 64 22.25 -21.92 -25.79
CA ALA A 64 22.87 -21.89 -27.11
C ALA A 64 21.82 -21.67 -28.23
N ILE A 65 20.68 -22.32 -28.14
CA ILE A 65 19.56 -22.09 -29.10
C ILE A 65 19.01 -20.67 -28.93
N SER A 66 18.83 -20.20 -27.72
CA SER A 66 18.34 -18.84 -27.42
C SER A 66 19.20 -17.76 -28.10
N THR A 67 20.51 -17.92 -28.09
CA THR A 67 21.45 -17.03 -28.78
C THR A 67 21.21 -17.01 -30.30
N GLN A 68 20.96 -18.16 -30.92
CA GLN A 68 20.65 -18.24 -32.35
C GLN A 68 19.31 -17.61 -32.70
N VAL A 69 18.31 -17.82 -31.86
CA VAL A 69 16.98 -17.20 -32.03
C VAL A 69 17.07 -15.69 -31.89
N ALA A 70 17.82 -15.17 -30.92
CA ALA A 70 18.04 -13.72 -30.77
C ALA A 70 18.67 -13.13 -32.04
N ALA A 71 19.73 -13.73 -32.56
CA ALA A 71 20.36 -13.29 -33.82
C ALA A 71 19.41 -13.35 -35.03
N PHE A 72 18.51 -14.34 -35.09
CA PHE A 72 17.48 -14.40 -36.11
C PHE A 72 16.48 -13.24 -35.96
N HIS A 73 15.97 -12.99 -34.76
CA HIS A 73 15.05 -11.88 -34.50
C HIS A 73 15.63 -10.50 -34.87
N ASP A 74 16.90 -10.28 -34.54
CA ASP A 74 17.57 -9.03 -34.89
C ASP A 74 17.67 -8.85 -36.42
N ARG A 75 18.06 -9.90 -37.14
CA ARG A 75 18.10 -9.85 -38.60
C ARG A 75 16.72 -9.65 -39.22
N PHE A 76 15.70 -10.34 -38.68
CA PHE A 76 14.33 -10.20 -39.15
C PHE A 76 13.81 -8.77 -38.94
N ALA A 77 14.01 -8.21 -37.77
CA ALA A 77 13.60 -6.83 -37.46
C ALA A 77 14.32 -5.80 -38.35
N GLN A 78 15.62 -5.98 -38.61
CA GLN A 78 16.39 -5.15 -39.54
C GLN A 78 15.87 -5.24 -41.00
N THR A 79 15.61 -6.45 -41.44
CA THR A 79 15.09 -6.66 -42.82
C THR A 79 13.71 -6.04 -42.98
N LEU A 80 12.85 -6.20 -41.98
CA LEU A 80 11.52 -5.59 -41.97
C LEU A 80 11.59 -4.05 -41.99
N SER A 81 12.48 -3.48 -41.18
CA SER A 81 12.71 -2.04 -41.14
C SER A 81 13.25 -1.49 -42.47
N ALA A 82 14.15 -2.20 -43.13
CA ALA A 82 14.65 -1.85 -44.46
C ALA A 82 13.56 -1.91 -45.55
N ALA A 83 12.68 -2.89 -45.45
CA ALA A 83 11.51 -2.99 -46.35
C ALA A 83 10.56 -1.79 -46.20
N VAL A 84 10.31 -1.35 -44.96
CA VAL A 84 9.54 -0.12 -44.67
C VAL A 84 10.15 1.10 -45.38
N GLY A 85 11.46 1.28 -45.28
CA GLY A 85 12.19 2.36 -45.93
C GLY A 85 12.01 2.36 -47.44
N SER A 86 12.03 1.17 -48.06
CA SER A 86 11.79 1.02 -49.51
C SER A 86 10.35 1.39 -49.90
N TYR A 87 9.37 1.02 -49.07
CA TYR A 87 7.97 1.41 -49.29
C TYR A 87 7.76 2.92 -49.20
N VAL A 88 8.29 3.57 -48.15
CA VAL A 88 8.22 5.03 -47.96
C VAL A 88 8.83 5.75 -49.19
N SER A 89 9.99 5.30 -49.70
CA SER A 89 10.65 5.88 -50.85
C SER A 89 9.84 5.73 -52.13
N ALA A 90 9.23 4.55 -52.35
CA ALA A 90 8.37 4.30 -53.51
C ALA A 90 7.12 5.17 -53.48
N GLU A 91 6.48 5.31 -52.31
CA GLU A 91 5.29 6.13 -52.14
C GLU A 91 5.59 7.62 -52.43
N ALA A 92 6.70 8.11 -51.86
CA ALA A 92 7.14 9.50 -52.09
C ALA A 92 7.45 9.76 -53.59
N THR A 93 8.06 8.79 -54.29
CA THR A 93 8.38 8.89 -55.71
C THR A 93 7.09 8.92 -56.56
N ASN A 94 6.07 8.18 -56.16
CA ASN A 94 4.80 8.15 -56.92
C ASN A 94 3.90 9.38 -56.64
N ALA A 95 3.99 9.97 -55.45
CA ALA A 95 3.20 11.14 -55.04
C ALA A 95 3.70 12.45 -55.68
N ALA A 96 5.01 12.59 -55.90
CA ALA A 96 5.63 13.84 -56.35
C ALA A 96 5.09 14.39 -57.71
N PRO A 97 4.89 13.58 -58.79
CA PRO A 97 4.38 14.10 -60.07
C PRO A 97 2.95 14.59 -59.99
N LEU A 98 2.10 13.91 -59.19
CA LEU A 98 0.71 14.29 -59.04
C LEU A 98 0.56 15.62 -58.24
N ALA A 99 1.34 15.79 -57.21
CA ALA A 99 1.40 17.03 -56.42
C ALA A 99 1.87 18.22 -57.25
N THR A 100 2.85 18.00 -58.17
CA THR A 100 3.34 19.04 -59.03
C THR A 100 2.26 19.50 -60.02
N LEU A 101 1.49 18.56 -60.63
CA LEU A 101 0.37 18.90 -61.52
C LEU A 101 -0.72 19.67 -60.76
N GLU A 102 -1.11 19.20 -59.57
CA GLU A 102 -2.07 19.87 -58.72
C GLU A 102 -1.64 21.31 -58.40
N HIS A 103 -0.38 21.50 -57.96
CA HIS A 103 0.16 22.85 -57.71
C HIS A 103 0.13 23.76 -58.92
N ASN A 104 0.46 23.26 -60.11
CA ASN A 104 0.44 24.07 -61.31
C ASN A 104 -0.98 24.52 -61.72
N VAL A 105 -1.96 23.62 -61.57
CA VAL A 105 -3.38 23.95 -61.87
C VAL A 105 -3.90 24.94 -60.80
N LEU A 106 -3.65 24.71 -59.52
CA LEU A 106 -4.07 25.61 -58.45
C LEU A 106 -3.41 27.00 -58.60
N ASN A 107 -2.12 27.06 -58.92
CA ASN A 107 -1.43 28.35 -59.16
C ASN A 107 -2.07 29.13 -60.31
N ALA A 108 -2.42 28.48 -61.43
CA ALA A 108 -3.07 29.13 -62.53
C ALA A 108 -4.48 29.68 -62.19
N LEU A 109 -5.26 28.93 -61.41
CA LEU A 109 -6.58 29.33 -60.92
C LEU A 109 -6.51 30.45 -59.87
N ASN A 110 -5.48 30.44 -59.04
CA ASN A 110 -5.32 31.39 -57.94
C ASN A 110 -4.63 32.69 -58.33
N ALA A 111 -3.89 32.73 -59.46
CA ALA A 111 -3.09 33.88 -59.89
C ALA A 111 -3.90 35.20 -59.96
N PRO A 112 -5.12 35.21 -60.54
CA PRO A 112 -5.90 36.44 -60.61
C PRO A 112 -6.36 36.98 -59.25
N THR A 113 -6.86 36.09 -58.39
CA THR A 113 -7.34 36.48 -57.06
C THR A 113 -6.19 36.82 -56.10
N GLN A 114 -5.07 36.18 -56.27
CA GLN A 114 -3.86 36.49 -55.52
C GLN A 114 -3.33 37.89 -55.90
N ALA A 115 -3.33 38.23 -57.17
CA ALA A 115 -2.87 39.53 -57.64
C ALA A 115 -3.79 40.65 -57.21
N LEU A 116 -5.12 40.46 -57.25
CA LEU A 116 -6.12 41.48 -56.99
C LEU A 116 -6.48 41.66 -55.51
N LEU A 117 -6.54 40.55 -54.76
CA LEU A 117 -7.10 40.49 -53.41
C LEU A 117 -6.09 39.95 -52.36
N GLY A 118 -4.88 39.58 -52.76
CA GLY A 118 -3.87 39.01 -51.88
C GLY A 118 -4.24 37.65 -51.27
N ARG A 119 -5.28 36.98 -51.85
CA ARG A 119 -5.76 35.66 -51.37
C ARG A 119 -6.00 34.70 -52.49
N PRO A 120 -5.74 33.40 -52.34
CA PRO A 120 -6.08 32.41 -53.34
C PRO A 120 -7.60 32.27 -53.47
N LEU A 121 -8.07 31.88 -54.69
CA LEU A 121 -9.46 31.50 -54.90
C LEU A 121 -9.77 30.15 -54.24
N ILE A 122 -8.89 29.20 -54.41
CA ILE A 122 -8.98 27.83 -53.92
C ILE A 122 -7.65 27.48 -53.22
N GLY A 123 -7.70 26.99 -52.03
CA GLY A 123 -6.53 26.50 -51.25
C GLY A 123 -6.67 26.77 -49.78
N ASP A 124 -6.03 25.98 -48.99
CA ASP A 124 -6.02 26.11 -47.52
C ASP A 124 -5.10 27.25 -47.08
N GLY A 125 -5.44 27.88 -46.00
CA GLY A 125 -4.59 28.90 -45.36
C GLY A 125 -3.31 28.27 -44.80
N ALA A 126 -2.19 29.00 -44.90
CA ALA A 126 -0.93 28.57 -44.33
C ALA A 126 -1.03 28.48 -42.82
N ALA A 127 -0.44 27.45 -42.20
CA ALA A 127 -0.33 27.33 -40.76
C ALA A 127 0.64 28.40 -40.21
N GLY A 128 0.35 28.91 -39.06
CA GLY A 128 1.26 29.79 -38.30
C GLY A 128 2.50 29.01 -37.84
N ALA A 129 3.65 29.68 -37.83
CA ALA A 129 4.91 29.03 -37.42
C ALA A 129 4.85 28.58 -35.93
N PRO A 130 5.25 27.36 -35.63
CA PRO A 130 5.28 26.88 -34.23
C PRO A 130 6.22 27.71 -33.35
N GLY A 131 5.81 27.93 -32.12
CA GLY A 131 6.60 28.71 -31.14
C GLY A 131 6.58 30.23 -31.32
N THR A 132 5.74 30.73 -32.25
CA THR A 132 5.72 32.16 -32.56
C THR A 132 4.38 32.84 -32.21
N GLY A 133 3.34 32.08 -31.87
CA GLY A 133 1.99 32.62 -31.67
C GLY A 133 1.39 33.23 -32.95
N GLN A 134 1.97 32.96 -34.12
CA GLN A 134 1.48 33.50 -35.40
C GLN A 134 0.11 32.92 -35.74
N ALA A 135 -0.80 33.80 -36.15
CA ALA A 135 -2.12 33.37 -36.64
C ALA A 135 -2.00 32.53 -37.92
N GLY A 136 -2.89 31.55 -38.05
CA GLY A 136 -3.05 30.84 -39.31
C GLY A 136 -3.55 31.73 -40.44
N GLY A 137 -3.10 31.48 -41.64
CA GLY A 137 -3.52 32.17 -42.82
C GLY A 137 -5.01 31.96 -43.15
N ALA A 138 -5.66 32.89 -43.76
CA ALA A 138 -7.03 32.69 -44.27
C ALA A 138 -7.05 31.69 -45.44
N GLY A 139 -8.06 30.80 -45.47
CA GLY A 139 -8.33 29.92 -46.61
C GLY A 139 -8.72 30.67 -47.88
N GLY A 140 -8.82 29.96 -48.99
CA GLY A 140 -9.23 30.50 -50.28
C GLY A 140 -10.60 31.21 -50.22
N ILE A 141 -10.80 32.17 -51.13
CA ILE A 141 -12.02 32.97 -51.14
C ILE A 141 -13.26 32.11 -51.39
N LEU A 142 -13.18 31.20 -52.37
CA LEU A 142 -14.28 30.31 -52.71
C LEU A 142 -14.24 29.00 -51.91
N TRP A 143 -13.10 28.37 -51.89
CA TRP A 143 -12.91 27.05 -51.28
C TRP A 143 -11.56 26.95 -50.59
N GLY A 144 -11.57 26.50 -49.33
CA GLY A 144 -10.37 26.24 -48.57
C GLY A 144 -10.56 26.43 -47.06
N ASN A 145 -9.86 25.63 -46.27
CA ASN A 145 -9.87 25.73 -44.84
C ASN A 145 -8.96 26.86 -44.37
N GLY A 146 -9.26 27.43 -43.24
CA GLY A 146 -8.32 28.32 -42.55
C GLY A 146 -7.10 27.55 -42.04
N GLY A 147 -5.91 28.16 -42.08
CA GLY A 147 -4.69 27.61 -41.59
C GLY A 147 -4.73 27.51 -40.02
N ALA A 148 -4.06 26.51 -39.46
CA ALA A 148 -3.93 26.43 -38.04
C ALA A 148 -3.06 27.56 -37.47
N GLY A 149 -3.38 28.06 -36.31
CA GLY A 149 -2.51 29.01 -35.56
C GLY A 149 -1.26 28.33 -35.06
N GLY A 150 -0.12 29.01 -35.04
CA GLY A 150 1.14 28.56 -34.48
C GLY A 150 1.07 28.50 -32.93
N SER A 151 1.75 27.54 -32.32
CA SER A 151 1.90 27.53 -30.84
C SER A 151 2.63 28.78 -30.37
N GLY A 152 2.32 29.21 -29.16
CA GLY A 152 3.02 30.33 -28.52
C GLY A 152 4.37 29.88 -27.90
N ALA A 153 5.34 30.82 -27.89
CA ALA A 153 6.53 30.69 -27.02
C ALA A 153 6.14 30.81 -25.53
N PRO A 154 7.00 30.46 -24.58
CA PRO A 154 6.74 30.70 -23.17
C PRO A 154 6.28 32.14 -22.88
N GLY A 155 5.12 32.30 -22.21
CA GLY A 155 4.47 33.59 -21.96
C GLY A 155 3.65 34.16 -23.14
N GLN A 156 3.66 33.49 -24.29
CA GLN A 156 2.97 33.97 -25.51
C GLN A 156 1.71 33.16 -25.82
N VAL A 157 0.63 33.85 -26.10
CA VAL A 157 -0.66 33.26 -26.50
C VAL A 157 -0.50 32.49 -27.82
N GLY A 158 -1.18 31.36 -27.93
CA GLY A 158 -1.24 30.62 -29.18
C GLY A 158 -1.88 31.45 -30.32
N GLY A 159 -1.40 31.27 -31.53
CA GLY A 159 -1.95 31.98 -32.70
C GLY A 159 -3.42 31.61 -32.94
N ALA A 160 -4.23 32.58 -33.39
CA ALA A 160 -5.60 32.29 -33.81
C ALA A 160 -5.60 31.43 -35.06
N GLY A 161 -6.56 30.52 -35.20
CA GLY A 161 -6.81 29.83 -36.48
C GLY A 161 -7.30 30.79 -37.56
N GLY A 162 -6.89 30.53 -38.80
CA GLY A 162 -7.33 31.30 -39.96
C GLY A 162 -8.82 31.09 -40.26
N ALA A 163 -9.46 32.11 -40.83
CA ALA A 163 -10.86 32.01 -41.29
C ALA A 163 -10.92 31.31 -42.66
N ALA A 164 -11.94 30.49 -42.88
CA ALA A 164 -12.26 29.99 -44.24
C ALA A 164 -12.91 31.10 -45.08
N GLY A 165 -13.06 30.85 -46.38
CA GLY A 165 -13.78 31.77 -47.30
C GLY A 165 -15.27 31.51 -47.37
N LEU A 166 -15.79 31.16 -48.58
CA LEU A 166 -17.20 30.81 -48.79
C LEU A 166 -17.49 29.40 -48.27
N PHE A 167 -16.63 28.45 -48.66
CA PHE A 167 -16.70 27.04 -48.24
C PHE A 167 -15.41 26.66 -47.57
N GLY A 168 -15.51 25.92 -46.44
CA GLY A 168 -14.36 25.35 -45.71
C GLY A 168 -14.49 25.53 -44.21
N THR A 169 -13.68 24.83 -43.46
CA THR A 169 -13.62 24.87 -42.03
C THR A 169 -12.64 25.95 -41.54
N GLY A 170 -12.94 26.58 -40.43
CA GLY A 170 -12.00 27.45 -39.74
C GLY A 170 -10.78 26.71 -39.27
N GLY A 171 -9.61 27.31 -39.31
CA GLY A 171 -8.37 26.75 -38.78
C GLY A 171 -8.41 26.53 -37.26
N ALA A 172 -7.70 25.54 -36.74
CA ALA A 172 -7.54 25.33 -35.32
C ALA A 172 -6.69 26.46 -34.70
N GLY A 173 -7.02 26.88 -33.50
CA GLY A 173 -6.17 27.78 -32.69
C GLY A 173 -4.90 27.06 -32.22
N GLY A 174 -3.78 27.76 -32.17
CA GLY A 174 -2.50 27.24 -31.64
C GLY A 174 -2.52 27.08 -30.12
N ALA A 175 -1.76 26.12 -29.64
CA ALA A 175 -1.56 25.96 -28.20
C ALA A 175 -0.85 27.19 -27.61
N GLY A 176 -1.26 27.61 -26.43
CA GLY A 176 -0.55 28.66 -25.68
C GLY A 176 0.80 28.17 -25.21
N GLY A 177 1.79 29.05 -25.18
CA GLY A 177 3.05 28.81 -24.50
C GLY A 177 2.89 28.71 -22.98
N ALA A 178 3.96 28.33 -22.29
CA ALA A 178 3.90 28.23 -20.81
C ALA A 178 3.37 29.53 -20.19
N GLY A 179 2.31 29.46 -19.39
CA GLY A 179 1.65 30.60 -18.77
C GLY A 179 0.68 31.40 -19.67
N ALA A 180 0.43 31.01 -20.90
CA ALA A 180 -0.36 31.79 -21.82
C ALA A 180 -1.54 31.01 -22.40
N ALA A 181 -2.60 31.72 -22.76
CA ALA A 181 -3.84 31.15 -23.29
C ALA A 181 -3.66 30.48 -24.65
N GLY A 182 -4.49 29.50 -24.95
CA GLY A 182 -4.63 28.94 -26.28
C GLY A 182 -5.24 29.97 -27.25
N GLY A 183 -4.85 29.87 -28.53
CA GLY A 183 -5.39 30.68 -29.58
C GLY A 183 -6.85 30.33 -29.92
N ALA A 184 -7.66 31.31 -30.33
CA ALA A 184 -9.02 31.04 -30.76
C ALA A 184 -9.05 30.24 -32.09
N GLY A 185 -10.03 29.39 -32.26
CA GLY A 185 -10.32 28.75 -33.54
C GLY A 185 -10.80 29.77 -34.56
N GLY A 186 -10.45 29.55 -35.84
CA GLY A 186 -10.86 30.39 -36.96
C GLY A 186 -12.34 30.22 -37.29
N SER A 187 -12.97 31.21 -37.90
CA SER A 187 -14.35 31.11 -38.40
C SER A 187 -14.47 30.16 -39.60
N GLY A 188 -15.52 29.37 -39.61
CA GLY A 188 -15.92 28.56 -40.78
C GLY A 188 -16.35 29.40 -41.93
N GLY A 189 -16.52 28.76 -43.14
CA GLY A 189 -16.90 29.39 -44.40
C GLY A 189 -18.25 30.09 -44.27
N TRP A 190 -18.33 31.29 -44.86
CA TRP A 190 -19.51 32.13 -44.74
C TRP A 190 -20.81 31.40 -45.11
N LEU A 191 -20.84 30.61 -46.19
CA LEU A 191 -22.01 29.82 -46.57
C LEU A 191 -22.05 28.46 -45.89
N LEU A 192 -20.97 27.68 -46.01
CA LEU A 192 -20.91 26.32 -45.44
C LEU A 192 -19.53 26.06 -44.84
N GLY A 193 -19.49 25.80 -43.56
CA GLY A 193 -18.26 25.38 -42.89
C GLY A 193 -18.36 25.45 -41.39
N ASN A 194 -17.66 24.54 -40.74
CA ASN A 194 -17.59 24.52 -39.29
C ASN A 194 -16.53 25.49 -38.76
N GLY A 195 -16.75 26.04 -37.62
CA GLY A 195 -15.73 26.81 -36.89
C GLY A 195 -14.54 25.91 -36.50
N GLY A 196 -13.33 26.48 -36.42
CA GLY A 196 -12.12 25.80 -35.98
C GLY A 196 -12.11 25.54 -34.48
N VAL A 197 -11.38 24.56 -34.05
CA VAL A 197 -11.20 24.22 -32.59
C VAL A 197 -10.34 25.29 -31.95
N GLY A 198 -10.61 25.64 -30.70
CA GLY A 198 -9.73 26.47 -29.87
C GLY A 198 -8.45 25.74 -29.44
N GLY A 199 -7.35 26.48 -29.35
CA GLY A 199 -6.07 25.94 -28.90
C GLY A 199 -6.06 25.61 -27.38
N ALA A 200 -5.23 24.68 -26.96
CA ALA A 200 -5.05 24.35 -25.55
C ALA A 200 -4.34 25.51 -24.80
N GLY A 201 -4.72 25.74 -23.56
CA GLY A 201 -4.00 26.64 -22.65
C GLY A 201 -2.64 26.05 -22.24
N GLY A 202 -1.65 26.91 -22.06
CA GLY A 202 -0.31 26.51 -21.61
C GLY A 202 -0.25 26.17 -20.13
N GLN A 203 0.69 25.33 -19.75
CA GLN A 203 1.02 25.07 -18.36
C GLN A 203 1.70 26.31 -17.74
N SER A 204 1.46 26.59 -16.47
CA SER A 204 2.07 27.73 -15.77
C SER A 204 2.48 27.36 -14.35
N LEU A 205 3.51 28.04 -13.83
CA LEU A 205 3.94 27.94 -12.44
C LEU A 205 2.93 28.53 -11.45
N LEU A 206 2.09 29.51 -11.90
CA LEU A 206 1.13 30.20 -11.04
C LEU A 206 -0.31 29.73 -11.24
N GLY A 207 -0.59 28.98 -12.30
CA GLY A 207 -1.93 28.48 -12.65
C GLY A 207 -2.00 28.13 -14.11
N GLY A 208 -2.80 27.15 -14.50
CA GLY A 208 -3.01 26.80 -15.92
C GLY A 208 -3.65 27.96 -16.68
N ALA A 209 -3.19 28.18 -17.88
CA ALA A 209 -3.77 29.19 -18.74
C ALA A 209 -5.09 28.71 -19.38
N THR A 210 -5.95 29.65 -19.80
CA THR A 210 -7.25 29.33 -20.39
C THR A 210 -7.08 28.68 -21.76
N GLY A 211 -7.97 27.73 -22.10
CA GLY A 211 -8.13 27.26 -23.48
C GLY A 211 -8.67 28.33 -24.40
N GLY A 212 -8.30 28.29 -25.69
CA GLY A 212 -8.83 29.20 -26.71
C GLY A 212 -10.30 28.93 -26.98
N ALA A 213 -11.06 29.95 -27.35
CA ALA A 213 -12.44 29.79 -27.80
C ALA A 213 -12.51 29.05 -29.12
N GLY A 214 -13.56 28.26 -29.35
CA GLY A 214 -13.88 27.69 -30.66
C GLY A 214 -14.32 28.79 -31.67
N GLY A 215 -14.00 28.58 -32.91
CA GLY A 215 -14.42 29.47 -34.00
C GLY A 215 -15.92 29.38 -34.31
N ASN A 216 -16.50 30.45 -34.79
CA ASN A 216 -17.91 30.47 -35.19
C ASN A 216 -18.10 29.82 -36.57
N ALA A 217 -19.24 29.15 -36.81
CA ALA A 217 -19.66 28.75 -38.11
C ALA A 217 -20.22 29.92 -38.89
N GLY A 218 -20.38 29.79 -40.23
CA GLY A 218 -21.05 30.80 -41.09
C GLY A 218 -22.58 30.67 -41.08
N LEU A 219 -23.18 30.55 -42.30
CA LEU A 219 -24.64 30.39 -42.43
C LEU A 219 -25.07 28.97 -42.01
N PHE A 220 -24.35 27.97 -42.52
CA PHE A 220 -24.52 26.54 -42.24
C PHE A 220 -23.23 25.98 -41.66
N GLY A 221 -23.34 25.25 -40.59
CA GLY A 221 -22.20 24.54 -39.98
C GLY A 221 -22.23 24.52 -38.43
N VAL A 222 -21.34 23.75 -37.83
CA VAL A 222 -21.24 23.62 -36.39
C VAL A 222 -20.16 24.55 -35.88
N GLY A 223 -20.41 25.21 -34.75
CA GLY A 223 -19.39 26.01 -34.05
C GLY A 223 -18.21 25.13 -33.63
N GLY A 224 -17.01 25.69 -33.67
CA GLY A 224 -15.81 25.00 -33.19
C GLY A 224 -15.85 24.70 -31.69
N THR A 225 -15.24 23.62 -31.28
CA THR A 225 -15.09 23.30 -29.84
C THR A 225 -14.08 24.24 -29.20
N GLY A 226 -14.31 24.61 -27.94
CA GLY A 226 -13.32 25.34 -27.13
C GLY A 226 -12.11 24.47 -26.83
N GLY A 227 -10.93 25.04 -26.73
CA GLY A 227 -9.71 24.37 -26.34
C GLY A 227 -9.71 24.02 -24.85
N PRO A 228 -9.02 22.95 -24.42
CA PRO A 228 -8.85 22.61 -23.03
C PRO A 228 -8.03 23.68 -22.30
N GLY A 229 -8.31 23.85 -21.03
CA GLY A 229 -7.45 24.64 -20.13
C GLY A 229 -6.12 23.94 -19.90
N GLY A 230 -5.06 24.70 -19.68
CA GLY A 230 -3.74 24.17 -19.35
C GLY A 230 -3.67 23.63 -17.93
N PRO A 231 -2.76 22.67 -17.66
CA PRO A 231 -2.50 22.20 -16.30
C PRO A 231 -1.95 23.33 -15.44
N GLY A 232 -2.32 23.34 -14.17
CA GLY A 232 -1.76 24.25 -13.17
C GLY A 232 -0.32 23.89 -12.81
N GLY A 233 0.48 24.89 -12.43
CA GLY A 233 1.78 24.66 -11.79
C GLY A 233 1.65 24.54 -10.27
N PRO A 234 2.74 24.22 -9.53
CA PRO A 234 2.74 24.04 -8.09
C PRO A 234 2.08 25.24 -7.34
N GLY A 235 1.06 24.96 -6.53
CA GLY A 235 0.33 25.97 -5.78
C GLY A 235 -0.72 26.77 -6.59
N GLY A 236 -0.87 26.52 -7.89
CA GLY A 236 -1.84 27.18 -8.75
C GLY A 236 -3.13 26.40 -8.97
N VAL A 237 -3.98 26.89 -9.87
CA VAL A 237 -5.22 26.21 -10.29
C VAL A 237 -5.11 25.78 -11.75
N GLY A 238 -5.83 24.73 -12.16
CA GLY A 238 -5.96 24.38 -13.57
C GLY A 238 -6.59 25.50 -14.38
N GLY A 239 -6.18 25.66 -15.63
CA GLY A 239 -6.75 26.65 -16.55
C GLY A 239 -8.19 26.33 -16.89
N THR A 240 -9.01 27.38 -17.13
CA THR A 240 -10.38 27.17 -17.58
C THR A 240 -10.44 26.71 -19.03
N GLY A 241 -11.42 25.85 -19.37
CA GLY A 241 -11.69 25.48 -20.76
C GLY A 241 -12.20 26.66 -21.57
N GLY A 242 -11.84 26.71 -22.85
CA GLY A 242 -12.31 27.69 -23.81
C GLY A 242 -13.81 27.55 -24.10
N ALA A 243 -14.48 28.63 -24.41
CA ALA A 243 -15.89 28.60 -24.85
C ALA A 243 -16.03 27.93 -26.22
N GLY A 244 -17.14 27.21 -26.44
CA GLY A 244 -17.52 26.74 -27.78
C GLY A 244 -17.92 27.89 -28.69
N GLY A 245 -17.64 27.75 -29.99
CA GLY A 245 -18.02 28.70 -31.03
C GLY A 245 -19.51 28.68 -31.33
N LEU A 246 -20.03 29.77 -31.89
CA LEU A 246 -21.40 29.84 -32.33
C LEU A 246 -21.66 28.89 -33.50
N GLY A 247 -22.82 28.23 -33.49
CA GLY A 247 -23.34 27.47 -34.62
C GLY A 247 -23.76 28.36 -35.76
N GLY A 248 -24.04 27.72 -36.93
CA GLY A 248 -24.46 28.45 -38.12
C GLY A 248 -25.66 29.33 -37.91
N THR A 249 -25.62 30.58 -38.44
CA THR A 249 -26.69 31.57 -38.23
C THR A 249 -28.07 31.09 -38.65
N LEU A 250 -28.17 30.28 -39.71
CA LEU A 250 -29.40 29.68 -40.14
C LEU A 250 -29.60 28.28 -39.61
N TYR A 251 -28.59 27.42 -39.76
CA TYR A 251 -28.62 26.01 -39.30
C TYR A 251 -27.26 25.51 -38.87
N GLY A 252 -27.20 24.98 -37.63
CA GLY A 252 -26.02 24.32 -37.11
C GLY A 252 -25.96 24.33 -35.58
N ALA A 253 -25.35 23.34 -35.03
CA ALA A 253 -25.15 23.24 -33.58
C ALA A 253 -24.08 24.24 -33.12
N GLY A 254 -24.23 24.73 -31.90
CA GLY A 254 -23.14 25.39 -31.21
C GLY A 254 -21.98 24.44 -30.91
N GLY A 255 -20.74 24.94 -30.84
CA GLY A 255 -19.56 24.18 -30.46
C GLY A 255 -19.57 23.82 -28.97
N HIS A 256 -18.97 22.70 -28.64
CA HIS A 256 -18.82 22.33 -27.23
C HIS A 256 -17.81 23.22 -26.52
N GLY A 257 -18.01 23.45 -25.24
CA GLY A 257 -17.01 24.10 -24.38
C GLY A 257 -15.79 23.16 -24.17
N GLY A 258 -14.60 23.71 -24.02
CA GLY A 258 -13.38 22.97 -23.70
C GLY A 258 -13.38 22.50 -22.24
N ALA A 259 -12.71 21.38 -21.97
CA ALA A 259 -12.52 20.89 -20.62
C ALA A 259 -11.62 21.83 -19.79
N GLY A 260 -11.85 21.93 -18.50
CA GLY A 260 -10.91 22.55 -17.57
C GLY A 260 -9.61 21.78 -17.44
N GLY A 261 -8.51 22.48 -17.22
CA GLY A 261 -7.20 21.87 -16.99
C GLY A 261 -7.10 21.20 -15.61
N PRO A 262 -6.27 20.16 -15.46
CA PRO A 262 -6.04 19.53 -14.16
C PRO A 262 -5.33 20.50 -13.19
N GLY A 263 -5.63 20.38 -11.92
CA GLY A 263 -4.90 21.07 -10.84
C GLY A 263 -3.48 20.53 -10.68
N PRO A 264 -2.56 21.30 -10.12
CA PRO A 264 -1.26 20.80 -9.66
C PRO A 264 -1.42 20.02 -8.36
N ILE A 265 -0.34 19.38 -7.90
CA ILE A 265 -0.33 18.64 -6.64
C ILE A 265 -0.98 19.48 -5.51
N GLY A 266 -2.02 18.95 -4.90
CA GLY A 266 -2.84 19.66 -3.90
C GLY A 266 -3.67 20.83 -4.45
N GLY A 267 -3.61 21.11 -5.76
CA GLY A 267 -4.26 22.25 -6.38
C GLY A 267 -5.63 21.94 -7.00
N VAL A 268 -6.35 23.01 -7.30
CA VAL A 268 -7.73 22.99 -7.78
C VAL A 268 -7.75 22.78 -9.31
N GLY A 269 -8.65 21.92 -9.81
CA GLY A 269 -8.93 21.81 -11.24
C GLY A 269 -9.61 23.06 -11.82
N GLY A 270 -9.34 23.35 -13.11
CA GLY A 270 -9.97 24.45 -13.82
C GLY A 270 -11.43 24.19 -14.19
N HIS A 271 -12.22 25.25 -14.34
CA HIS A 271 -13.62 25.11 -14.76
C HIS A 271 -13.73 24.72 -16.24
N GLY A 272 -14.76 23.98 -16.60
CA GLY A 272 -15.11 23.72 -17.99
C GLY A 272 -15.61 24.97 -18.72
N GLY A 273 -15.33 25.06 -20.02
CA GLY A 273 -15.81 26.15 -20.88
C GLY A 273 -17.31 26.05 -21.18
N VAL A 274 -17.95 27.18 -21.44
CA VAL A 274 -19.36 27.21 -21.83
C VAL A 274 -19.56 26.68 -23.24
N GLY A 275 -20.69 25.99 -23.51
CA GLY A 275 -21.08 25.60 -24.86
C GLY A 275 -21.52 26.77 -25.70
N GLY A 276 -21.24 26.76 -27.03
CA GLY A 276 -21.66 27.75 -27.96
C GLY A 276 -23.16 27.73 -28.23
N ALA A 277 -23.75 28.89 -28.49
CA ALA A 277 -25.15 28.95 -28.87
C ALA A 277 -25.35 28.56 -30.37
N ALA A 278 -26.48 27.96 -30.69
CA ALA A 278 -26.93 27.82 -32.08
C ALA A 278 -27.56 29.11 -32.58
N GLY A 279 -27.66 29.28 -33.92
CA GLY A 279 -28.30 30.44 -34.53
C GLY A 279 -29.83 30.32 -34.55
N LEU A 280 -30.44 30.30 -35.75
CA LEU A 280 -31.90 30.19 -35.89
C LEU A 280 -32.41 28.79 -35.57
N LEU A 281 -31.78 27.78 -36.17
CA LEU A 281 -32.11 26.36 -36.01
C LEU A 281 -30.87 25.58 -35.62
N GLY A 282 -31.00 24.71 -34.62
CA GLY A 282 -29.91 23.83 -34.18
C GLY A 282 -29.84 23.70 -32.67
N VAL A 283 -29.02 22.76 -32.22
CA VAL A 283 -28.85 22.47 -30.79
C VAL A 283 -27.72 23.34 -30.23
N GLY A 284 -27.86 23.80 -29.02
CA GLY A 284 -26.75 24.42 -28.29
C GLY A 284 -25.61 23.45 -28.04
N GLY A 285 -24.36 23.94 -28.03
CA GLY A 285 -23.20 23.14 -27.70
C GLY A 285 -23.20 22.70 -26.20
N HIS A 286 -22.68 21.55 -25.92
CA HIS A 286 -22.53 21.12 -24.50
C HIS A 286 -21.47 21.94 -23.77
N GLY A 287 -21.66 22.16 -22.48
CA GLY A 287 -20.59 22.68 -21.63
C GLY A 287 -19.41 21.74 -21.52
N GLY A 288 -18.21 22.26 -21.34
CA GLY A 288 -17.00 21.48 -21.10
C GLY A 288 -16.98 20.86 -19.69
N ALA A 289 -16.36 19.73 -19.53
CA ALA A 289 -16.19 19.13 -18.21
C ALA A 289 -15.23 19.99 -17.34
N GLY A 290 -15.42 19.99 -16.04
CA GLY A 290 -14.47 20.55 -15.08
C GLY A 290 -13.16 19.74 -15.05
N GLY A 291 -12.07 20.41 -14.75
CA GLY A 291 -10.76 19.78 -14.56
C GLY A 291 -10.69 18.98 -13.26
N HIS A 292 -9.92 17.94 -13.25
CA HIS A 292 -9.70 17.14 -12.05
C HIS A 292 -8.85 17.90 -11.02
N GLY A 293 -9.16 17.74 -9.73
CA GLY A 293 -8.26 18.08 -8.64
C GLY A 293 -7.05 17.13 -8.65
N ALA A 294 -5.92 17.62 -8.22
CA ALA A 294 -4.72 16.79 -8.14
C ALA A 294 -4.59 16.10 -6.78
N GLU A 295 -3.76 15.07 -6.73
CA GLU A 295 -3.41 14.35 -5.52
C GLU A 295 -2.77 15.29 -4.48
N GLY A 296 -3.06 15.07 -3.20
CA GLY A 296 -2.39 15.75 -2.08
C GLY A 296 -0.94 15.28 -1.94
N VAL A 297 -0.09 16.16 -1.42
CA VAL A 297 1.31 15.82 -1.14
C VAL A 297 1.37 14.69 -0.11
N ALA A 298 2.18 13.66 -0.35
CA ALA A 298 2.44 12.65 0.66
C ALA A 298 3.14 13.27 1.88
N GLY A 299 2.78 12.81 3.08
CA GLY A 299 3.46 13.18 4.31
C GLY A 299 4.91 12.70 4.29
N ALA A 300 5.81 13.48 4.85
CA ALA A 300 7.20 13.08 5.02
C ALA A 300 7.31 11.97 6.08
N ALA A 301 8.18 11.00 5.83
CA ALA A 301 8.53 10.01 6.85
C ALA A 301 9.23 10.69 8.05
N GLY A 302 9.05 10.11 9.24
CA GLY A 302 9.77 10.54 10.43
C GLY A 302 11.29 10.36 10.26
N GLU A 303 12.05 11.21 10.92
CA GLU A 303 13.52 11.19 10.96
C GLU A 303 13.99 11.18 12.42
N ASP A 304 15.29 11.01 12.66
CA ASP A 304 15.83 10.85 14.03
C ASP A 304 15.47 12.00 14.98
N LEU A 305 15.51 13.25 14.49
CA LEU A 305 15.14 14.45 15.28
C LEU A 305 13.62 14.71 15.31
N SER A 306 12.85 14.13 14.39
CA SER A 306 11.40 14.23 14.32
C SER A 306 10.82 12.85 13.97
N PRO A 307 10.65 11.98 14.98
CA PRO A 307 10.36 10.55 14.72
C PRO A 307 8.96 10.29 14.16
N HIS A 308 8.03 11.25 14.30
CA HIS A 308 6.67 11.08 13.81
C HIS A 308 6.59 11.40 12.31
N GLY A 309 5.89 10.57 11.55
CA GLY A 309 5.54 10.87 10.17
C GLY A 309 4.58 12.07 10.09
N THR A 310 4.73 12.89 9.06
CA THR A 310 3.80 14.03 8.87
C THR A 310 2.53 13.58 8.15
N SER A 311 1.43 14.32 8.37
CA SER A 311 0.18 14.05 7.69
C SER A 311 0.29 14.30 6.19
N GLY A 312 -0.44 13.51 5.40
CA GLY A 312 -0.60 13.74 3.96
C GLY A 312 -1.39 15.02 3.69
N GLY A 313 -1.08 15.67 2.58
CA GLY A 313 -1.79 16.88 2.11
C GLY A 313 -3.21 16.55 1.64
N VAL A 314 -4.10 17.55 1.70
CA VAL A 314 -5.47 17.43 1.18
C VAL A 314 -5.42 17.32 -0.35
N GLY A 315 -6.25 16.45 -0.93
CA GLY A 315 -6.45 16.38 -2.38
C GLY A 315 -7.07 17.67 -2.92
N GLY A 316 -6.66 18.08 -4.11
CA GLY A 316 -7.18 19.28 -4.75
C GLY A 316 -8.67 19.20 -5.08
N TYR A 317 -9.39 20.29 -4.98
CA TYR A 317 -10.78 20.35 -5.42
C TYR A 317 -10.86 20.27 -6.95
N ALA A 318 -11.95 19.75 -7.47
CA ALA A 318 -12.19 19.73 -8.90
C ALA A 318 -12.81 21.03 -9.39
N GLY A 319 -12.65 21.32 -10.68
CA GLY A 319 -13.35 22.40 -11.36
C GLY A 319 -14.80 22.05 -11.68
N ASP A 320 -15.66 23.07 -11.76
CA ASP A 320 -17.05 22.90 -12.16
C ASP A 320 -17.18 22.69 -13.68
N GLY A 321 -18.25 22.00 -14.09
CA GLY A 321 -18.63 21.87 -15.49
C GLY A 321 -19.14 23.20 -16.06
N GLY A 322 -18.84 23.45 -17.35
CA GLY A 322 -19.31 24.62 -18.06
C GLY A 322 -20.83 24.58 -18.38
N ALA A 323 -21.46 25.71 -18.49
CA ALA A 323 -22.85 25.81 -18.92
C ALA A 323 -23.06 25.30 -20.35
N GLY A 324 -24.18 24.66 -20.63
CA GLY A 324 -24.63 24.37 -22.01
C GLY A 324 -25.01 25.63 -22.78
N GLY A 325 -24.74 25.63 -24.09
CA GLY A 325 -25.10 26.71 -24.98
C GLY A 325 -26.61 26.77 -25.27
N ARG A 326 -27.12 27.95 -25.63
CA ARG A 326 -28.53 28.12 -26.03
C ARG A 326 -28.84 27.37 -27.30
N GLY A 327 -29.97 26.71 -27.37
CA GLY A 327 -30.56 26.19 -28.62
C GLY A 327 -30.90 27.30 -29.59
N GLY A 328 -31.18 26.92 -30.84
CA GLY A 328 -31.55 27.83 -31.90
C GLY A 328 -32.76 28.71 -31.55
N TRP A 329 -32.72 30.02 -31.91
CA TRP A 329 -33.74 30.96 -31.48
C TRP A 329 -35.17 30.52 -31.87
N LEU A 330 -35.36 29.96 -33.03
CA LEU A 330 -36.68 29.48 -33.47
C LEU A 330 -36.93 28.06 -32.95
N ALA A 331 -36.00 27.14 -33.23
CA ALA A 331 -36.14 25.75 -32.85
C ALA A 331 -34.75 25.09 -32.59
N GLY A 332 -34.66 24.34 -31.53
CA GLY A 332 -33.47 23.58 -31.12
C GLY A 332 -33.36 23.45 -29.59
N ALA A 333 -32.94 22.30 -29.13
CA ALA A 333 -32.69 22.09 -27.72
C ALA A 333 -31.46 22.88 -27.23
N GLY A 334 -31.49 23.36 -26.00
CA GLY A 334 -30.28 23.83 -25.32
C GLY A 334 -29.26 22.71 -25.19
N GLY A 335 -27.98 23.04 -25.20
CA GLY A 335 -26.89 22.10 -24.91
C GLY A 335 -26.92 21.66 -23.46
N ALA A 336 -26.51 20.43 -23.20
CA ALA A 336 -26.34 19.96 -21.84
C ALA A 336 -25.20 20.71 -21.12
N GLY A 337 -25.30 20.88 -19.82
CA GLY A 337 -24.20 21.32 -18.98
C GLY A 337 -23.07 20.31 -18.97
N GLY A 338 -21.84 20.75 -18.80
CA GLY A 338 -20.67 19.91 -18.62
C GLY A 338 -20.67 19.21 -17.26
N ALA A 339 -20.13 18.03 -17.17
CA ALA A 339 -19.91 17.37 -15.87
C ALA A 339 -18.87 18.13 -15.02
N GLY A 340 -19.04 18.11 -13.72
CA GLY A 340 -17.99 18.52 -12.78
C GLY A 340 -16.79 17.61 -12.84
N GLY A 341 -15.60 18.12 -12.55
CA GLY A 341 -14.37 17.33 -12.46
C GLY A 341 -14.34 16.43 -11.23
N VAL A 342 -13.47 15.45 -11.23
CA VAL A 342 -13.25 14.56 -10.09
C VAL A 342 -12.28 15.24 -9.10
N GLY A 343 -12.59 15.17 -7.80
CA GLY A 343 -11.68 15.63 -6.74
C GLY A 343 -10.40 14.81 -6.70
N GLY A 344 -9.30 15.45 -6.34
CA GLY A 344 -8.00 14.80 -6.15
C GLY A 344 -7.97 13.89 -4.92
N THR A 345 -7.23 12.82 -4.98
CA THR A 345 -7.00 11.94 -3.83
C THR A 345 -6.20 12.66 -2.74
N GLY A 346 -6.47 12.36 -1.47
CA GLY A 346 -5.64 12.80 -0.36
C GLY A 346 -4.26 12.17 -0.41
N GLY A 347 -3.24 12.90 0.01
CA GLY A 347 -1.88 12.38 0.10
C GLY A 347 -1.75 11.33 1.21
N ALA A 348 -0.91 10.34 1.01
CA ALA A 348 -0.62 9.34 2.05
C ALA A 348 0.08 10.00 3.24
N GLY A 349 -0.18 9.50 4.46
CA GLY A 349 0.56 9.87 5.66
C GLY A 349 2.00 9.35 5.61
N GLY A 350 2.95 10.09 6.17
CA GLY A 350 4.34 9.65 6.27
C GLY A 350 4.51 8.56 7.32
N ALA A 351 5.37 7.59 7.06
CA ALA A 351 5.67 6.53 8.04
C ALA A 351 6.44 7.09 9.24
N GLY A 352 6.19 6.54 10.43
CA GLY A 352 6.95 6.84 11.62
C GLY A 352 8.38 6.31 11.54
N PHE A 353 9.31 6.98 12.17
CA PHE A 353 10.73 6.59 12.17
C PHE A 353 10.95 5.35 13.04
N SER A 354 11.61 4.35 12.47
CA SER A 354 11.97 3.13 13.20
C SER A 354 13.30 3.31 13.93
N ARG A 355 13.28 3.23 15.25
CA ARG A 355 14.48 3.38 16.07
C ARG A 355 15.24 2.08 16.33
N ALA A 356 14.85 1.02 15.59
CA ALA A 356 15.46 -0.31 15.72
C ALA A 356 16.99 -0.35 15.52
N LEU A 357 17.56 0.65 14.89
CA LEU A 357 18.99 0.67 14.50
C LEU A 357 19.81 1.79 15.16
N ILE A 358 19.23 2.80 15.79
CA ILE A 358 19.93 4.02 16.14
C ILE A 358 20.03 4.24 17.64
N VAL A 359 18.94 4.15 18.40
CA VAL A 359 18.95 4.33 19.85
C VAL A 359 18.29 3.16 20.54
N ALA A 360 19.02 2.52 21.42
CA ALA A 360 18.55 1.34 22.14
C ALA A 360 17.45 1.72 23.17
N GLY A 361 16.32 1.01 23.11
CA GLY A 361 15.21 1.17 24.05
C GLY A 361 14.31 2.38 23.78
N ASP A 362 14.56 3.16 22.74
CA ASP A 362 13.67 4.28 22.36
C ASP A 362 12.43 3.82 21.59
N ASN A 363 11.37 4.60 21.70
CA ASN A 363 10.11 4.31 21.03
C ASN A 363 10.19 4.63 19.54
N GLY A 364 9.48 3.84 18.72
CA GLY A 364 9.26 4.17 17.32
C GLY A 364 8.39 5.42 17.19
N GLY A 365 8.57 6.17 16.10
CA GLY A 365 7.72 7.33 15.76
C GLY A 365 6.33 6.90 15.26
N ASP A 366 5.31 7.72 15.53
CA ASP A 366 3.97 7.48 14.99
C ASP A 366 3.91 7.75 13.49
N GLY A 367 3.04 7.04 12.78
CA GLY A 367 2.71 7.33 11.39
C GLY A 367 1.85 8.59 11.27
N GLY A 368 2.06 9.35 10.20
CA GLY A 368 1.23 10.51 9.87
C GLY A 368 -0.14 10.13 9.34
N ASN A 369 -1.16 10.95 9.57
CA ASN A 369 -2.50 10.71 9.02
C ASN A 369 -2.53 10.90 7.50
N GLY A 370 -3.39 10.18 6.81
CA GLY A 370 -3.71 10.41 5.40
C GLY A 370 -4.44 11.74 5.20
N GLY A 371 -4.17 12.41 4.08
CA GLY A 371 -4.87 13.62 3.69
C GLY A 371 -6.31 13.37 3.27
N MET A 372 -7.20 14.32 3.48
CA MET A 372 -8.58 14.22 2.98
C MET A 372 -8.62 14.27 1.45
N GLY A 373 -9.59 13.59 0.82
CA GLY A 373 -9.87 13.72 -0.60
C GLY A 373 -10.47 15.10 -0.94
N GLY A 374 -10.14 15.61 -2.12
CA GLY A 374 -10.70 16.86 -2.64
C GLY A 374 -12.17 16.71 -3.05
N ALA A 375 -12.96 17.76 -2.92
CA ALA A 375 -14.34 17.75 -3.38
C ALA A 375 -14.45 17.68 -4.91
N GLY A 376 -15.47 16.99 -5.39
CA GLY A 376 -15.86 16.95 -6.81
C GLY A 376 -16.46 18.30 -7.24
N GLY A 377 -16.26 18.69 -8.50
CA GLY A 377 -16.80 19.90 -9.07
C GLY A 377 -18.31 19.82 -9.32
N ALA A 378 -19.02 20.93 -9.28
CA ALA A 378 -20.43 20.98 -9.62
C ALA A 378 -20.65 20.77 -11.13
N GLY A 379 -21.75 20.14 -11.51
CA GLY A 379 -22.19 20.05 -12.90
C GLY A 379 -22.66 21.40 -13.42
N GLY A 380 -22.37 21.73 -14.68
CA GLY A 380 -22.82 22.95 -15.32
C GLY A 380 -24.33 22.95 -15.60
N PRO A 381 -24.98 24.11 -15.64
CA PRO A 381 -26.40 24.20 -16.00
C PRO A 381 -26.61 23.91 -17.48
N GLY A 382 -27.74 23.33 -17.82
CA GLY A 382 -28.19 23.17 -19.21
C GLY A 382 -28.57 24.48 -19.86
N GLY A 383 -28.30 24.61 -21.16
CA GLY A 383 -28.64 25.81 -21.94
C GLY A 383 -30.15 25.96 -22.19
N ALA A 384 -30.63 27.17 -22.40
CA ALA A 384 -32.02 27.47 -22.73
C ALA A 384 -32.37 26.91 -24.12
N GLY A 385 -33.57 26.37 -24.29
CA GLY A 385 -34.12 25.94 -25.56
C GLY A 385 -34.66 27.11 -26.41
N GLY A 386 -35.08 26.83 -27.66
CA GLY A 386 -35.65 27.79 -28.58
C GLY A 386 -37.09 28.17 -28.25
N LEU A 387 -37.65 29.11 -29.04
CA LEU A 387 -39.00 29.66 -28.87
C LEU A 387 -40.09 28.56 -28.99
N ILE A 388 -39.90 27.63 -29.93
CA ILE A 388 -40.83 26.51 -30.14
C ILE A 388 -40.39 25.34 -29.20
N SER A 389 -40.89 25.36 -27.98
CA SER A 389 -40.52 24.39 -26.97
C SER A 389 -40.83 22.92 -27.32
N LEU A 390 -41.75 22.65 -28.25
CA LEU A 390 -42.08 21.33 -28.75
C LEU A 390 -40.91 20.69 -29.55
N LEU A 391 -40.04 21.54 -30.17
CA LEU A 391 -38.90 21.12 -31.02
C LEU A 391 -37.55 21.40 -30.32
N GLY A 392 -37.54 21.91 -29.10
CA GLY A 392 -36.28 22.19 -28.39
C GLY A 392 -36.49 22.66 -26.97
N GLY A 393 -36.40 21.75 -26.03
CA GLY A 393 -36.41 22.03 -24.57
C GLY A 393 -35.10 22.59 -24.06
N GLN A 394 -35.08 22.98 -22.79
CA GLN A 394 -33.84 23.29 -22.08
C GLN A 394 -32.91 22.08 -22.10
N GLY A 395 -31.62 22.25 -22.19
CA GLY A 395 -30.63 21.22 -22.06
C GLY A 395 -30.60 20.60 -20.64
N ALA A 396 -30.20 19.36 -20.52
CA ALA A 396 -30.00 18.71 -19.23
C ALA A 396 -28.85 19.37 -18.46
N GLY A 397 -28.94 19.38 -17.13
CA GLY A 397 -27.81 19.75 -16.27
C GLY A 397 -26.69 18.71 -16.34
N GLY A 398 -25.46 19.14 -16.23
CA GLY A 398 -24.29 18.26 -16.13
C GLY A 398 -24.28 17.51 -14.79
N ALA A 399 -23.77 16.28 -14.75
CA ALA A 399 -23.56 15.55 -13.50
C ALA A 399 -22.49 16.25 -12.64
N GLY A 400 -22.65 16.19 -11.34
CA GLY A 400 -21.58 16.55 -10.39
C GLY A 400 -20.42 15.57 -10.48
N GLY A 401 -19.20 16.03 -10.29
CA GLY A 401 -18.02 15.20 -10.22
C GLY A 401 -17.94 14.41 -8.91
N THR A 402 -17.34 13.24 -8.93
CA THR A 402 -17.09 12.47 -7.71
C THR A 402 -16.06 13.14 -6.84
N GLY A 403 -16.16 13.03 -5.52
CA GLY A 403 -15.10 13.39 -4.58
C GLY A 403 -13.89 12.48 -4.76
N GLY A 404 -12.72 12.99 -4.45
CA GLY A 404 -11.48 12.23 -4.40
C GLY A 404 -11.45 11.29 -3.20
N ALA A 405 -10.78 10.14 -3.31
CA ALA A 405 -10.56 9.26 -2.16
C ALA A 405 -9.66 9.93 -1.12
N GLY A 406 -9.81 9.57 0.15
CA GLY A 406 -8.85 9.94 1.18
C GLY A 406 -7.50 9.27 0.99
N GLY A 407 -6.45 9.82 1.55
CA GLY A 407 -5.12 9.21 1.60
C GLY A 407 -5.03 8.14 2.68
N VAL A 408 -4.16 7.16 2.50
CA VAL A 408 -3.89 6.13 3.53
C VAL A 408 -3.07 6.73 4.67
N GLY A 409 -3.26 6.23 5.91
CA GLY A 409 -2.41 6.57 7.04
C GLY A 409 -1.01 5.94 6.93
N GLY A 410 0.00 6.58 7.46
CA GLY A 410 1.38 6.08 7.52
C GLY A 410 1.55 5.05 8.64
N ASP A 411 2.41 4.07 8.43
CA ASP A 411 2.72 3.05 9.43
C ASP A 411 3.54 3.63 10.58
N GLY A 412 3.33 3.11 11.80
CA GLY A 412 4.15 3.42 12.97
C GLY A 412 5.55 2.80 12.85
N GLY A 413 6.57 3.51 13.30
CA GLY A 413 7.94 3.04 13.35
C GLY A 413 8.15 1.96 14.41
N ALA A 414 9.05 1.01 14.17
CA ALA A 414 9.40 -0.01 15.17
C ALA A 414 10.18 0.61 16.33
N GLY A 415 9.92 0.11 17.56
CA GLY A 415 10.68 0.46 18.75
C GLY A 415 12.12 -0.08 18.69
N GLY A 416 13.06 0.65 19.27
CA GLY A 416 14.46 0.24 19.35
C GLY A 416 14.67 -0.96 20.26
N PRO A 417 15.62 -1.86 19.95
CA PRO A 417 15.98 -2.96 20.83
C PRO A 417 16.59 -2.41 22.12
N GLY A 418 16.31 -3.10 23.24
CA GLY A 418 16.85 -2.72 24.51
C GLY A 418 18.40 -2.80 24.55
N ASN A 419 19.01 -2.01 25.44
CA ASN A 419 20.44 -2.10 25.76
C ASN A 419 20.60 -1.98 27.26
N GLN A 420 21.40 -2.85 27.84
CA GLN A 420 21.62 -2.87 29.31
C GLN A 420 22.13 -1.54 29.89
N ALA A 421 22.79 -0.71 29.08
CA ALA A 421 23.28 0.61 29.50
C ALA A 421 22.14 1.66 29.55
N PHE A 422 20.99 1.43 28.92
CA PHE A 422 19.90 2.37 28.81
C PHE A 422 18.56 1.68 29.15
N ASN A 423 17.67 2.35 29.82
CA ASN A 423 16.31 1.92 30.15
C ASN A 423 16.24 0.51 30.76
N ALA A 424 17.23 0.14 31.58
CA ALA A 424 17.36 -1.19 32.20
C ALA A 424 17.27 -2.33 31.16
N GLY A 425 17.66 -2.08 29.93
CA GLY A 425 17.69 -3.05 28.82
C GLY A 425 16.33 -3.33 28.20
N ALA A 426 15.25 -2.66 28.60
CA ALA A 426 13.94 -2.85 27.99
C ALA A 426 13.91 -2.41 26.52
N GLY A 427 13.13 -3.10 25.70
CA GLY A 427 12.86 -2.69 24.31
C GLY A 427 11.92 -1.48 24.28
N GLY A 428 12.08 -0.60 23.29
CA GLY A 428 11.20 0.54 23.06
C GLY A 428 9.82 0.12 22.56
N ALA A 429 8.80 0.95 22.81
CA ALA A 429 7.47 0.76 22.24
C ALA A 429 7.48 0.99 20.72
N GLY A 430 6.64 0.27 20.00
CA GLY A 430 6.32 0.60 18.60
C GLY A 430 5.49 1.87 18.52
N GLY A 431 5.70 2.68 17.47
CA GLY A 431 4.89 3.86 17.19
C GLY A 431 3.47 3.49 16.72
N HIS A 432 2.52 4.39 16.91
CA HIS A 432 1.14 4.20 16.45
C HIS A 432 1.03 4.39 14.94
N GLY A 433 0.10 3.68 14.30
CA GLY A 433 -0.25 3.91 12.90
C GLY A 433 -1.09 5.18 12.72
N GLY A 434 -0.93 5.89 11.60
CA GLY A 434 -1.72 7.04 11.26
C GLY A 434 -3.12 6.71 10.75
N ASP A 435 -4.06 7.63 10.92
CA ASP A 435 -5.42 7.47 10.45
C ASP A 435 -5.55 7.71 8.95
N PRO A 436 -6.45 7.02 8.23
CA PRO A 436 -6.75 7.33 6.85
C PRO A 436 -7.50 8.65 6.74
N GLY A 437 -7.27 9.38 5.64
CA GLY A 437 -8.01 10.58 5.30
C GLY A 437 -9.43 10.22 4.85
N THR A 438 -10.40 11.10 5.13
CA THR A 438 -11.77 10.97 4.65
C THR A 438 -11.88 11.25 3.16
N GLY A 439 -12.79 10.57 2.48
CA GLY A 439 -13.11 10.86 1.08
C GLY A 439 -13.74 12.26 0.92
N GLY A 440 -13.47 12.92 -0.22
CA GLY A 440 -14.02 14.23 -0.54
C GLY A 440 -15.52 14.16 -0.87
N ALA A 441 -16.24 15.25 -0.65
CA ALA A 441 -17.64 15.37 -1.01
C ALA A 441 -17.83 15.28 -2.54
N GLY A 442 -18.91 14.65 -3.00
CA GLY A 442 -19.32 14.69 -4.40
C GLY A 442 -19.92 16.07 -4.77
N GLY A 443 -19.65 16.51 -5.99
CA GLY A 443 -20.19 17.77 -6.53
C GLY A 443 -21.70 17.71 -6.78
N THR A 444 -22.37 18.84 -6.72
CA THR A 444 -23.80 18.94 -7.03
C THR A 444 -24.06 18.81 -8.52
N GLY A 445 -25.18 18.20 -8.90
CA GLY A 445 -25.62 18.19 -10.30
C GLY A 445 -26.09 19.56 -10.76
N GLY A 446 -25.81 19.93 -12.02
CA GLY A 446 -26.24 21.20 -12.61
C GLY A 446 -27.75 21.24 -12.87
N ALA A 447 -28.34 22.45 -12.85
CA ALA A 447 -29.73 22.65 -13.17
C ALA A 447 -29.99 22.49 -14.69
N GLY A 448 -31.15 21.99 -15.06
CA GLY A 448 -31.54 21.82 -16.47
C GLY A 448 -32.94 21.27 -16.59
N SER A 449 -33.34 20.88 -17.84
CA SER A 449 -34.61 20.15 -18.06
C SER A 449 -34.69 18.87 -17.23
N ILE A 450 -33.53 18.26 -17.07
CA ILE A 450 -33.28 17.19 -16.09
C ILE A 450 -32.11 17.69 -15.27
N THR A 451 -32.26 17.71 -13.96
CA THR A 451 -31.14 18.06 -13.07
C THR A 451 -30.06 16.98 -13.19
N GLY A 452 -28.82 17.39 -13.33
CA GLY A 452 -27.69 16.47 -13.33
C GLY A 452 -27.60 15.66 -12.05
N ALA A 453 -27.13 14.43 -12.13
CA ALA A 453 -26.93 13.57 -10.95
C ALA A 453 -25.87 14.23 -10.01
N GLN A 454 -26.06 14.05 -8.71
CA GLN A 454 -25.02 14.40 -7.74
C GLN A 454 -23.84 13.44 -7.86
N GLY A 455 -22.65 13.96 -7.74
CA GLY A 455 -21.42 13.16 -7.69
C GLY A 455 -21.38 12.31 -6.42
N ALA A 456 -20.81 11.14 -6.51
CA ALA A 456 -20.59 10.28 -5.34
C ALA A 456 -19.52 10.89 -4.41
N ILE A 457 -19.64 10.63 -3.12
CA ILE A 457 -18.60 10.93 -2.14
C ILE A 457 -17.39 10.03 -2.43
N GLY A 458 -16.20 10.57 -2.34
CA GLY A 458 -14.96 9.83 -2.48
C GLY A 458 -14.83 8.74 -1.41
N ALA A 459 -14.22 7.64 -1.76
CA ALA A 459 -13.99 6.55 -0.82
C ALA A 459 -13.07 6.98 0.33
N THR A 460 -13.41 6.62 1.56
CA THR A 460 -12.44 6.60 2.65
C THR A 460 -11.65 5.30 2.53
N PRO A 461 -10.32 5.33 2.57
CA PRO A 461 -9.53 4.11 2.46
C PRO A 461 -9.91 3.09 3.53
N THR A 462 -9.96 1.84 3.14
CA THR A 462 -10.18 0.69 4.04
C THR A 462 -8.88 0.20 4.67
N SER A 463 -7.75 0.86 4.40
CA SER A 463 -6.45 0.64 5.02
C SER A 463 -5.94 1.94 5.62
N GLY A 464 -5.51 1.90 6.87
CA GLY A 464 -4.80 2.96 7.58
C GLY A 464 -3.39 2.49 7.94
N GLY A 465 -2.64 3.31 8.64
CA GLY A 465 -1.32 2.93 9.13
C GLY A 465 -1.39 1.81 10.17
N ASN A 466 -0.53 0.82 10.03
CA ASN A 466 -0.36 -0.22 11.03
C ASN A 466 0.50 0.30 12.20
N GLY A 467 0.29 -0.23 13.38
CA GLY A 467 1.16 0.00 14.53
C GLY A 467 2.54 -0.60 14.30
N GLY A 468 3.59 0.07 14.72
CA GLY A 468 4.97 -0.40 14.68
C GLY A 468 5.20 -1.54 15.68
N ALA A 469 6.11 -2.44 15.36
CA ALA A 469 6.49 -3.51 16.29
C ALA A 469 7.23 -2.95 17.50
N GLY A 470 7.02 -3.54 18.70
CA GLY A 470 7.81 -3.27 19.88
C GLY A 470 9.24 -3.79 19.74
N GLY A 471 10.21 -3.07 20.30
CA GLY A 471 11.60 -3.49 20.34
C GLY A 471 11.84 -4.69 21.27
N ASN A 472 12.77 -5.56 20.92
CA ASN A 472 13.14 -6.68 21.77
C ASN A 472 13.92 -6.19 23.01
N GLY A 473 13.77 -6.88 24.14
CA GLY A 473 14.60 -6.66 25.32
C GLY A 473 16.07 -7.01 25.07
N ALA A 474 16.98 -6.42 25.84
CA ALA A 474 18.40 -6.76 25.81
C ALA A 474 18.68 -7.99 26.69
N ASN A 475 19.50 -8.91 26.18
CA ASN A 475 20.00 -10.02 26.95
C ASN A 475 20.84 -9.51 28.12
N ALA A 476 20.68 -10.15 29.27
CA ALA A 476 21.50 -9.85 30.44
C ALA A 476 22.97 -10.15 30.13
N THR A 477 23.85 -9.22 30.49
CA THR A 477 25.32 -9.36 30.32
C THR A 477 26.04 -9.59 31.63
N THR A 478 25.44 -9.19 32.74
CA THR A 478 25.99 -9.41 34.07
C THR A 478 25.45 -10.72 34.63
N ALA A 479 26.37 -11.58 35.08
CA ALA A 479 26.03 -12.90 35.59
C ALA A 479 24.90 -12.83 36.65
N GLY A 480 23.93 -13.74 36.53
CA GLY A 480 22.81 -13.86 37.46
C GLY A 480 21.74 -12.75 37.31
N THR A 481 21.90 -11.79 36.39
CA THR A 481 20.89 -10.75 36.18
C THR A 481 19.80 -11.21 35.19
N ASN A 482 18.61 -10.61 35.34
CA ASN A 482 17.45 -10.95 34.51
C ASN A 482 17.60 -10.39 33.11
N GLY A 483 17.03 -11.09 32.12
CA GLY A 483 16.78 -10.55 30.81
C GLY A 483 15.78 -9.39 30.87
N ALA A 484 15.93 -8.42 29.99
CA ALA A 484 15.04 -7.28 29.93
C ALA A 484 13.74 -7.58 29.17
N ASN A 485 12.71 -6.81 29.43
CA ASN A 485 11.40 -6.98 28.81
C ASN A 485 11.41 -6.47 27.37
N GLY A 486 10.59 -7.08 26.52
CA GLY A 486 10.25 -6.54 25.21
C GLY A 486 9.31 -5.34 25.35
N GLY A 487 9.42 -4.40 24.41
CA GLY A 487 8.53 -3.24 24.30
C GLY A 487 7.15 -3.60 23.75
N PRO A 488 6.09 -2.85 24.08
CA PRO A 488 4.78 -3.06 23.50
C PRO A 488 4.75 -2.68 22.03
N GLY A 489 3.88 -3.33 21.25
CA GLY A 489 3.55 -2.91 19.89
C GLY A 489 2.69 -1.64 19.88
N GLY A 490 2.82 -0.82 18.85
CA GLY A 490 1.99 0.36 18.63
C GLY A 490 0.57 -0.01 18.21
N HIS A 491 -0.40 0.84 18.51
CA HIS A 491 -1.78 0.66 18.05
C HIS A 491 -1.88 0.96 16.55
N GLY A 492 -2.80 0.31 15.85
CA GLY A 492 -3.17 0.68 14.48
C GLY A 492 -3.88 2.04 14.45
N GLY A 493 -3.80 2.78 13.32
CA GLY A 493 -4.68 3.90 13.03
C GLY A 493 -6.13 3.44 12.90
N LEU A 494 -7.07 4.35 12.58
CA LEU A 494 -8.52 4.03 12.46
C LEU A 494 -8.80 2.73 11.67
N VAL A 495 -7.99 2.45 10.65
CA VAL A 495 -8.11 1.27 9.78
C VAL A 495 -6.73 0.62 9.64
N GLY A 496 -6.14 0.19 10.73
CA GLY A 496 -4.81 -0.42 10.72
C GLY A 496 -4.70 -1.56 11.72
N ASN A 497 -3.77 -2.48 11.49
CA ASN A 497 -3.49 -3.53 12.45
C ASN A 497 -2.62 -3.01 13.59
N GLY A 498 -2.80 -3.54 14.79
CA GLY A 498 -1.88 -3.33 15.88
C GLY A 498 -0.52 -3.96 15.60
N GLY A 499 0.55 -3.32 16.03
CA GLY A 499 1.92 -3.83 15.96
C GLY A 499 2.18 -4.98 16.91
N ALA A 500 3.06 -5.90 16.56
CA ALA A 500 3.47 -6.99 17.44
C ALA A 500 4.29 -6.47 18.64
N GLY A 501 4.11 -7.06 19.82
CA GLY A 501 4.99 -6.83 20.95
C GLY A 501 6.40 -7.37 20.73
N GLY A 502 7.42 -6.69 21.25
CA GLY A 502 8.81 -7.15 21.23
C GLY A 502 9.04 -8.36 22.15
N ASN A 503 10.01 -9.18 21.81
CA ASN A 503 10.34 -10.34 22.62
C ASN A 503 11.11 -9.96 23.90
N GLY A 504 10.84 -10.65 24.99
CA GLY A 504 11.65 -10.62 26.19
C GLY A 504 13.01 -11.26 25.94
N ALA A 505 14.02 -10.75 26.64
CA ALA A 505 15.39 -11.19 26.47
C ALA A 505 15.78 -12.28 27.47
N ASN A 506 16.86 -12.98 27.17
CA ASN A 506 17.36 -14.05 28.04
C ASN A 506 18.08 -13.47 29.28
N GLY A 507 17.95 -14.16 30.42
CA GLY A 507 18.75 -13.92 31.62
C GLY A 507 20.23 -14.25 31.36
N ALA A 508 21.12 -13.80 32.26
CA ALA A 508 22.55 -14.17 32.24
C ALA A 508 22.84 -15.33 33.17
N ALA A 509 23.70 -16.24 32.76
CA ALA A 509 24.11 -17.40 33.57
C ALA A 509 24.69 -16.97 34.93
N GLY A 510 24.44 -17.75 35.93
CA GLY A 510 25.07 -17.58 37.22
C GLY A 510 26.60 -17.78 37.13
N THR A 511 27.34 -17.13 38.01
CA THR A 511 28.80 -17.37 38.10
C THR A 511 29.09 -18.70 38.78
N ASN A 512 30.06 -19.42 38.24
CA ASN A 512 30.64 -20.55 38.97
C ASN A 512 31.29 -20.08 40.26
N ALA A 513 31.34 -20.94 41.26
CA ALA A 513 32.13 -20.65 42.47
C ALA A 513 33.60 -20.45 42.09
N SER A 514 34.18 -19.34 42.53
CA SER A 514 35.57 -18.97 42.22
C SER A 514 36.60 -19.64 43.13
N ASP A 515 36.17 -20.14 44.30
CA ASP A 515 37.08 -20.70 45.29
C ASP A 515 36.95 -22.22 45.40
N SER A 516 38.03 -22.90 45.07
CA SER A 516 38.32 -24.26 45.48
C SER A 516 39.23 -24.18 46.75
N GLY A 517 38.64 -24.26 47.87
CA GLY A 517 39.34 -24.17 49.16
C GLY A 517 38.59 -24.99 50.21
N ALA A 518 39.01 -24.90 51.49
CA ALA A 518 38.46 -25.72 52.60
C ALA A 518 36.91 -25.80 52.65
N VAL A 519 36.25 -24.76 52.15
CA VAL A 519 34.80 -24.73 51.91
C VAL A 519 34.57 -24.07 50.57
N GLY A 520 34.56 -24.80 49.47
CA GLY A 520 34.29 -24.25 48.13
C GLY A 520 33.05 -23.36 48.13
N GLY A 521 33.06 -22.29 47.29
CA GLY A 521 31.91 -21.35 47.18
C GLY A 521 30.71 -22.03 46.51
N LYS A 522 29.50 -21.50 46.81
CA LYS A 522 28.29 -21.90 46.05
C LYS A 522 28.27 -21.24 44.70
N GLY A 523 27.76 -21.93 43.70
CA GLY A 523 27.42 -21.32 42.41
C GLY A 523 26.26 -20.34 42.57
N ASN A 524 26.29 -19.21 41.82
CA ASN A 524 25.22 -18.23 41.84
C ASN A 524 24.06 -18.65 40.91
N SER A 525 22.85 -18.21 41.26
CA SER A 525 21.67 -18.46 40.44
C SER A 525 21.76 -17.76 39.09
N GLY A 526 21.18 -18.35 38.06
CA GLY A 526 20.97 -17.71 36.77
C GLY A 526 19.88 -16.66 36.83
N GLY A 527 19.94 -15.69 35.94
CA GLY A 527 18.91 -14.64 35.79
C GLY A 527 17.63 -15.15 35.12
N ASN A 528 16.50 -14.59 35.48
CA ASN A 528 15.22 -14.90 34.84
C ASN A 528 15.18 -14.34 33.41
N GLY A 529 14.34 -14.93 32.55
CA GLY A 529 14.01 -14.39 31.25
C GLY A 529 13.11 -13.15 31.37
N GLY A 530 13.29 -12.18 30.48
CA GLY A 530 12.45 -10.99 30.38
C GLY A 530 11.04 -11.32 29.83
N GLN A 531 10.08 -10.49 30.16
CA GLN A 531 8.71 -10.64 29.66
C GLN A 531 8.62 -10.20 28.20
N GLY A 532 7.74 -10.85 27.40
CA GLY A 532 7.36 -10.37 26.08
C GLY A 532 6.47 -9.13 26.18
N GLY A 533 6.65 -8.18 25.26
CA GLY A 533 5.81 -6.97 25.15
C GLY A 533 4.39 -7.32 24.69
N ALA A 534 3.40 -6.52 25.11
CA ALA A 534 2.04 -6.66 24.63
C ALA A 534 1.94 -6.30 23.14
N GLY A 535 1.05 -6.93 22.41
CA GLY A 535 0.66 -6.47 21.07
C GLY A 535 -0.19 -5.21 21.14
N GLY A 536 -0.07 -4.34 20.13
CA GLY A 536 -0.90 -3.13 20.01
C GLY A 536 -2.34 -3.47 19.60
N ASP A 537 -3.29 -2.62 19.98
CA ASP A 537 -4.69 -2.77 19.56
C ASP A 537 -4.86 -2.47 18.08
N GLY A 538 -5.81 -3.13 17.43
CA GLY A 538 -6.22 -2.79 16.05
C GLY A 538 -7.03 -1.50 15.99
N GLY A 539 -7.17 -0.93 14.79
CA GLY A 539 -7.91 0.29 14.54
C GLY A 539 -9.41 0.18 14.83
N THR A 540 -10.05 1.31 15.11
CA THR A 540 -11.46 1.36 15.52
C THR A 540 -12.48 1.07 14.43
N LEU A 541 -12.11 1.30 13.16
CA LEU A 541 -12.96 1.04 11.98
C LEU A 541 -12.64 -0.30 11.32
N ALA A 542 -11.38 -0.69 11.26
CA ALA A 542 -10.90 -1.99 10.80
C ALA A 542 -9.45 -2.20 11.25
N GLY A 543 -9.07 -3.43 11.48
CA GLY A 543 -7.72 -3.82 11.85
C GLY A 543 -7.69 -4.84 12.98
N ASN A 544 -6.80 -5.81 12.86
CA ASN A 544 -6.60 -6.85 13.86
C ASN A 544 -5.67 -6.35 14.99
N GLY A 545 -5.84 -6.87 16.19
CA GLY A 545 -4.87 -6.67 17.26
C GLY A 545 -3.51 -7.31 16.92
N GLY A 546 -2.43 -6.69 17.36
CA GLY A 546 -1.06 -7.20 17.19
C GLY A 546 -0.78 -8.38 18.12
N ALA A 547 0.08 -9.29 17.71
CA ALA A 547 0.49 -10.42 18.53
C ALA A 547 1.36 -9.95 19.74
N GLY A 548 1.24 -10.62 20.87
CA GLY A 548 2.15 -10.43 22.01
C GLY A 548 3.54 -11.02 21.72
N GLY A 549 4.57 -10.37 22.25
CA GLY A 549 5.95 -10.86 22.16
C GLY A 549 6.20 -12.10 23.01
N THR A 550 7.14 -12.94 22.64
CA THR A 550 7.52 -14.13 23.42
C THR A 550 8.30 -13.75 24.67
N GLY A 551 8.15 -14.53 25.75
CA GLY A 551 9.00 -14.41 26.94
C GLY A 551 10.43 -14.89 26.68
N GLY A 552 11.40 -14.26 27.29
CA GLY A 552 12.80 -14.67 27.22
C GLY A 552 13.07 -15.94 28.02
N ARG A 553 14.14 -16.64 27.69
CA ARG A 553 14.59 -17.83 28.43
C ARG A 553 15.28 -17.41 29.74
N GLY A 554 15.04 -18.15 30.84
CA GLY A 554 15.87 -18.13 32.07
C GLY A 554 17.28 -18.63 31.76
N ALA A 555 18.26 -18.13 32.50
CA ALA A 555 19.64 -18.51 32.31
C ALA A 555 20.05 -19.63 33.29
N ASP A 556 21.09 -20.36 32.90
CA ASP A 556 21.59 -21.47 33.71
C ASP A 556 22.25 -20.98 35.00
N GLY A 557 22.15 -21.76 36.09
CA GLY A 557 22.86 -21.56 37.38
C GLY A 557 24.36 -21.82 37.25
N GLY A 558 25.17 -21.21 38.09
CA GLY A 558 26.60 -21.43 38.11
C GLY A 558 26.97 -22.74 38.82
N LEU A 559 28.11 -23.33 38.43
CA LEU A 559 28.63 -24.55 39.05
C LEU A 559 29.11 -24.26 40.51
N GLY A 560 28.89 -25.24 41.41
CA GLY A 560 29.44 -25.22 42.76
C GLY A 560 30.97 -25.37 42.77
N GLY A 561 31.63 -24.81 43.79
CA GLY A 561 33.09 -24.97 43.98
C GLY A 561 33.45 -26.36 44.48
N SER A 562 34.64 -26.84 44.06
CA SER A 562 35.20 -28.10 44.55
C SER A 562 35.57 -27.98 46.03
N GLY A 563 35.37 -29.04 46.76
CA GLY A 563 35.85 -29.15 48.17
C GLY A 563 37.38 -29.23 48.25
N ALA A 564 37.96 -28.84 49.42
CA ALA A 564 39.40 -28.95 49.66
C ALA A 564 39.83 -30.42 49.74
N GLU A 565 41.11 -30.66 49.38
CA GLU A 565 41.75 -31.97 49.56
C GLU A 565 41.94 -32.29 51.05
N GLY A 566 41.80 -33.60 51.46
CA GLY A 566 42.00 -34.03 52.81
C GLY A 566 43.50 -34.06 53.16
N ALA A 567 43.82 -33.78 54.43
CA ALA A 567 45.18 -33.69 54.96
C ALA A 567 45.89 -35.01 55.09
N ASN A 568 45.14 -36.13 55.13
CA ASN A 568 45.69 -37.48 55.35
C ASN A 568 45.16 -38.50 54.35
N ALA A 569 45.96 -39.50 53.98
CA ALA A 569 45.65 -40.49 53.00
C ALA A 569 44.37 -41.34 53.30
N THR A 570 43.95 -41.43 54.53
CA THR A 570 42.76 -42.15 54.96
C THR A 570 41.53 -41.27 55.19
N THR A 571 41.62 -39.96 55.04
CA THR A 571 40.52 -39.02 55.25
C THR A 571 40.05 -38.41 53.89
N ALA A 572 38.80 -38.60 53.58
CA ALA A 572 38.25 -37.92 52.43
C ALA A 572 38.30 -36.39 52.51
N GLY A 573 38.52 -35.66 51.45
CA GLY A 573 38.46 -34.22 51.44
C GLY A 573 37.07 -33.67 51.81
N GLU A 574 36.90 -32.34 51.75
CA GLU A 574 35.60 -31.72 52.01
C GLU A 574 34.62 -31.97 50.85
N ARG A 575 33.34 -32.03 51.23
CA ARG A 575 32.25 -32.11 50.24
C ARG A 575 32.27 -30.88 49.34
N GLY A 576 32.01 -31.05 48.05
CA GLY A 576 31.80 -29.95 47.13
C GLY A 576 30.55 -29.14 47.48
N GLN A 577 30.53 -27.90 47.08
CA GLN A 577 29.39 -27.00 47.32
C GLN A 577 28.29 -27.18 46.25
N ASP A 578 27.07 -26.79 46.63
CA ASP A 578 25.91 -26.91 45.80
C ASP A 578 25.99 -25.97 44.57
N GLY A 579 25.39 -26.36 43.47
CA GLY A 579 25.25 -25.53 42.27
C GLY A 579 24.24 -24.39 42.46
N GLY A 580 24.24 -23.42 41.57
CA GLY A 580 23.24 -22.37 41.52
C GLY A 580 21.96 -22.82 40.79
N LYS A 581 20.81 -22.25 41.19
CA LYS A 581 19.56 -22.50 40.48
C LYS A 581 19.56 -21.85 39.07
N GLY A 582 18.87 -22.46 38.11
CA GLY A 582 18.50 -21.84 36.86
C GLY A 582 17.50 -20.70 37.04
N GLY A 583 17.41 -19.78 36.17
CA GLY A 583 16.42 -18.71 36.15
C GLY A 583 15.07 -19.14 35.54
N ASN A 584 13.98 -18.53 35.98
CA ASN A 584 12.65 -18.80 35.39
C ASN A 584 12.50 -18.25 33.99
N GLY A 585 11.67 -18.92 33.18
CA GLY A 585 11.27 -18.39 31.88
C GLY A 585 10.41 -17.12 31.97
N GLY A 586 10.58 -16.20 31.04
CA GLY A 586 9.78 -14.97 30.99
C GLY A 586 8.34 -15.22 30.51
N VAL A 587 7.40 -14.40 30.97
CA VAL A 587 5.99 -14.48 30.54
C VAL A 587 5.85 -13.97 29.13
N GLY A 588 4.98 -14.60 28.30
CA GLY A 588 4.61 -14.10 26.97
C GLY A 588 3.76 -12.82 27.07
N GLY A 589 3.90 -11.93 26.12
CA GLY A 589 3.09 -10.71 26.03
C GLY A 589 1.64 -11.00 25.67
N THR A 590 0.72 -10.15 26.10
CA THR A 590 -0.69 -10.26 25.70
C THR A 590 -0.89 -9.84 24.26
N GLY A 591 -1.87 -10.44 23.56
CA GLY A 591 -2.30 -9.97 22.24
C GLY A 591 -3.07 -8.65 22.35
N GLY A 592 -2.96 -7.78 21.34
CA GLY A 592 -3.73 -6.54 21.25
C GLY A 592 -5.21 -6.80 20.98
N ASN A 593 -6.09 -5.92 21.45
CA ASN A 593 -7.52 -6.02 21.18
C ASN A 593 -7.84 -5.47 19.79
N ALA A 594 -8.87 -6.02 19.16
CA ALA A 594 -9.48 -5.42 18.00
C ALA A 594 -10.62 -4.49 18.45
N VAL A 595 -10.70 -3.30 17.88
CA VAL A 595 -11.71 -2.30 18.19
C VAL A 595 -12.67 -2.13 17.01
N ALA A 596 -12.16 -2.28 15.80
CA ALA A 596 -12.97 -2.12 14.58
C ALA A 596 -13.95 -3.29 14.38
N PRO A 597 -15.17 -3.01 13.90
CA PRO A 597 -16.15 -4.07 13.60
C PRO A 597 -15.59 -5.11 12.61
N GLY A 598 -15.73 -6.39 12.95
CA GLY A 598 -15.23 -7.49 12.13
C GLY A 598 -13.72 -7.76 12.20
N ALA A 599 -12.97 -7.00 12.99
CA ALA A 599 -11.54 -7.23 13.20
C ALA A 599 -11.28 -8.25 14.31
N ASN A 600 -10.22 -9.07 14.15
CA ASN A 600 -9.86 -10.11 15.12
C ASN A 600 -8.86 -9.58 16.16
N GLY A 601 -8.95 -10.09 17.41
CA GLY A 601 -7.95 -9.86 18.43
C GLY A 601 -6.59 -10.50 18.08
N GLY A 602 -5.50 -9.89 18.54
CA GLY A 602 -4.14 -10.40 18.38
C GLY A 602 -3.90 -11.65 19.25
N HIS A 603 -3.03 -12.53 18.79
CA HIS A 603 -2.63 -13.71 19.57
C HIS A 603 -1.74 -13.33 20.75
N GLY A 604 -1.84 -14.07 21.86
CA GLY A 604 -0.90 -13.97 22.96
C GLY A 604 0.49 -14.50 22.59
N GLY A 605 1.54 -13.89 23.15
CA GLY A 605 2.92 -14.35 22.97
C GLY A 605 3.21 -15.59 23.81
N ASN A 606 4.14 -16.42 23.35
CA ASN A 606 4.54 -17.63 24.10
C ASN A 606 5.36 -17.28 25.34
N GLY A 607 5.24 -18.11 26.39
CA GLY A 607 6.12 -18.07 27.56
C GLY A 607 7.52 -18.59 27.21
N GLY A 608 8.54 -18.09 27.91
CA GLY A 608 9.93 -18.55 27.75
C GLY A 608 10.21 -19.81 28.61
N ASN A 609 11.20 -20.59 28.18
CA ASN A 609 11.68 -21.75 28.95
C ASN A 609 12.59 -21.30 30.10
N PRO A 610 12.64 -22.06 31.24
CA PRO A 610 13.59 -21.79 32.32
C PRO A 610 15.02 -22.18 31.93
N GLY A 611 16.00 -21.76 32.71
CA GLY A 611 17.38 -22.21 32.65
C GLY A 611 17.59 -23.50 33.42
N PHE A 612 18.72 -24.15 33.21
CA PHE A 612 19.12 -25.33 33.93
C PHE A 612 19.78 -24.95 35.27
N SER A 613 19.60 -25.78 36.32
CA SER A 613 20.37 -25.65 37.57
C SER A 613 21.84 -26.01 37.35
N GLY A 614 22.75 -25.28 37.98
CA GLY A 614 24.18 -25.57 37.93
C GLY A 614 24.55 -26.84 38.71
N ALA A 615 25.48 -27.62 38.20
CA ALA A 615 25.97 -28.83 38.90
C ALA A 615 26.69 -28.47 40.20
N GLY A 616 26.58 -29.31 41.22
CA GLY A 616 27.34 -29.18 42.45
C GLY A 616 28.84 -29.38 42.20
N GLY A 617 29.67 -28.71 42.99
CA GLY A 617 31.14 -28.83 42.92
C GLY A 617 31.63 -30.21 43.33
N LEU A 618 32.74 -30.64 42.75
CA LEU A 618 33.38 -31.91 43.12
C LEU A 618 33.88 -31.85 44.58
N GLY A 619 33.71 -32.93 45.29
CA GLY A 619 34.34 -33.10 46.63
C GLY A 619 35.87 -33.11 46.53
N GLY A 620 36.55 -32.68 47.59
CA GLY A 620 38.00 -32.71 47.67
C GLY A 620 38.54 -34.16 47.71
N LEU A 621 39.76 -34.34 47.17
CA LEU A 621 40.50 -35.60 47.27
C LEU A 621 41.01 -35.80 48.66
N SER A 622 41.09 -37.03 49.11
CA SER A 622 41.84 -37.39 50.33
C SER A 622 43.33 -37.22 50.08
N GLY A 623 44.14 -37.26 51.18
CA GLY A 623 45.58 -37.09 51.12
C GLY A 623 46.29 -38.20 50.32
N ASP A 624 45.64 -39.35 50.06
CA ASP A 624 46.13 -40.42 49.20
C ASP A 624 45.87 -40.17 47.71
N GLY A 625 45.16 -39.07 47.32
CA GLY A 625 44.85 -38.73 45.96
C GLY A 625 43.84 -39.68 45.27
N VAL A 626 43.25 -40.60 45.98
CA VAL A 626 42.37 -41.65 45.41
C VAL A 626 40.93 -41.49 45.87
N THR A 627 40.67 -41.22 47.15
CA THR A 627 39.35 -41.13 47.72
C THR A 627 38.84 -39.72 47.60
N ARG A 628 37.64 -39.53 47.04
CA ARG A 628 37.01 -38.23 46.86
C ARG A 628 35.83 -38.06 47.85
N ALA A 629 35.74 -36.93 48.48
CA ALA A 629 34.53 -36.55 49.24
C ALA A 629 33.30 -36.43 48.35
N ALA A 630 32.13 -36.45 48.99
CA ALA A 630 30.87 -36.32 48.25
C ALA A 630 30.81 -35.03 47.38
N GLN A 631 30.25 -35.15 46.22
CA GLN A 631 29.94 -33.99 45.35
C GLN A 631 28.88 -33.09 46.03
N GLY A 632 28.93 -31.80 45.79
CA GLY A 632 27.87 -30.87 46.15
C GLY A 632 26.55 -31.19 45.45
N ALA A 633 25.44 -30.83 46.06
CA ALA A 633 24.13 -31.06 45.44
C ALA A 633 23.92 -30.15 44.22
N THR A 634 23.34 -30.70 43.16
CA THR A 634 22.65 -29.94 42.18
C THR A 634 21.27 -29.55 42.75
N PRO A 635 20.83 -28.27 42.73
CA PRO A 635 19.55 -27.91 43.33
C PRO A 635 18.38 -28.77 42.85
N ASP A 636 17.54 -29.22 43.77
CA ASP A 636 16.45 -30.18 43.49
C ASP A 636 15.27 -29.58 42.70
N PHE A 637 15.20 -28.27 42.58
CA PHE A 637 14.08 -27.61 41.92
C PHE A 637 14.55 -26.95 40.65
N ALA A 638 14.14 -27.52 39.51
CA ALA A 638 14.18 -26.82 38.26
C ALA A 638 13.10 -25.72 38.23
N ASP A 639 13.46 -24.59 37.65
CA ASP A 639 12.55 -23.43 37.60
C ASP A 639 11.38 -23.68 36.66
N THR A 640 10.28 -22.97 36.91
CA THR A 640 9.05 -23.13 36.11
C THR A 640 9.14 -22.42 34.75
N GLY A 641 8.51 -23.03 33.78
CA GLY A 641 8.30 -22.38 32.48
C GLY A 641 7.47 -21.10 32.59
N GLY A 642 7.71 -20.13 31.69
CA GLY A 642 6.97 -18.90 31.65
C GLY A 642 5.52 -19.12 31.21
N LYS A 643 4.58 -18.36 31.75
CA LYS A 643 3.18 -18.38 31.36
C LYS A 643 3.00 -17.83 29.93
N GLY A 644 2.13 -18.43 29.14
CA GLY A 644 1.71 -17.86 27.85
C GLY A 644 0.90 -16.57 28.02
N GLY A 645 1.02 -15.63 27.10
CA GLY A 645 0.23 -14.40 27.05
C GLY A 645 -1.22 -14.68 26.68
N ASN A 646 -2.15 -13.86 27.16
CA ASN A 646 -3.56 -13.96 26.78
C ASN A 646 -3.78 -13.45 25.36
N GLY A 647 -4.79 -13.98 24.64
CA GLY A 647 -5.26 -13.44 23.36
C GLY A 647 -6.01 -12.13 23.55
N GLY A 648 -5.96 -11.26 22.54
CA GLY A 648 -6.76 -10.03 22.50
C GLY A 648 -8.23 -10.31 22.13
N ASN A 649 -9.13 -9.42 22.54
CA ASN A 649 -10.54 -9.57 22.26
C ASN A 649 -10.88 -9.19 20.81
N GLY A 650 -11.88 -9.87 20.21
CA GLY A 650 -12.47 -9.51 18.95
C GLY A 650 -13.39 -8.27 19.10
N ALA A 651 -13.58 -7.54 18.01
CA ALA A 651 -14.41 -6.35 18.01
C ALA A 651 -15.92 -6.67 17.84
N ASN A 652 -16.76 -5.80 18.39
CA ASN A 652 -18.20 -5.88 18.23
C ASN A 652 -18.64 -5.45 16.83
N ALA A 653 -19.72 -6.05 16.32
CA ALA A 653 -20.34 -5.56 15.08
C ALA A 653 -21.14 -4.27 15.33
N VAL A 654 -21.06 -3.31 14.43
CA VAL A 654 -21.80 -2.04 14.48
C VAL A 654 -22.94 -2.00 13.47
N ALA A 655 -22.77 -2.64 12.32
CA ALA A 655 -23.81 -2.66 11.28
C ALA A 655 -24.93 -3.63 11.61
N PRO A 656 -26.22 -3.28 11.35
CA PRO A 656 -27.33 -4.21 11.50
C PRO A 656 -27.11 -5.48 10.65
N GLY A 657 -27.19 -6.64 11.28
CA GLY A 657 -26.90 -7.94 10.64
C GLY A 657 -25.42 -8.33 10.60
N GLY A 658 -24.51 -7.49 11.16
CA GLY A 658 -23.11 -7.81 11.27
C GLY A 658 -22.81 -8.86 12.35
N THR A 659 -21.83 -9.72 12.08
CA THR A 659 -21.31 -10.69 13.05
C THR A 659 -20.15 -10.08 13.84
N GLY A 660 -20.03 -10.40 15.15
CA GLY A 660 -18.85 -10.05 15.95
C GLY A 660 -17.59 -10.77 15.46
N ALA A 661 -16.45 -10.18 15.69
CA ALA A 661 -15.17 -10.75 15.29
C ALA A 661 -14.62 -11.74 16.32
N SER A 662 -13.76 -12.65 15.88
CA SER A 662 -13.16 -13.67 16.74
C SER A 662 -12.13 -13.08 17.69
N GLY A 663 -12.03 -13.62 18.91
CA GLY A 663 -10.95 -13.38 19.85
C GLY A 663 -9.64 -14.01 19.41
N GLY A 664 -8.49 -13.41 19.78
CA GLY A 664 -7.17 -13.97 19.53
C GLY A 664 -6.88 -15.21 20.40
N ALA A 665 -6.12 -16.17 19.89
CA ALA A 665 -5.70 -17.33 20.68
C ALA A 665 -4.73 -16.95 21.80
N GLY A 666 -4.77 -17.64 22.93
CA GLY A 666 -3.79 -17.56 24.01
C GLY A 666 -2.42 -18.08 23.57
N GLY A 667 -1.34 -17.52 24.10
CA GLY A 667 0.02 -18.01 23.86
C GLY A 667 0.30 -19.32 24.61
N ASN A 668 1.17 -20.15 24.04
CA ASN A 668 1.63 -21.37 24.71
C ASN A 668 2.57 -21.04 25.86
N ALA A 669 2.62 -21.90 26.87
CA ALA A 669 3.55 -21.79 27.99
C ALA A 669 4.92 -22.40 27.68
N GLY A 670 5.95 -21.97 28.41
CA GLY A 670 7.28 -22.58 28.43
C GLY A 670 7.29 -23.93 29.17
N ALA A 671 8.14 -24.84 28.71
CA ALA A 671 8.34 -26.14 29.39
C ALA A 671 9.00 -25.96 30.78
N GLY A 672 8.82 -26.91 31.66
CA GLY A 672 9.54 -26.98 32.93
C GLY A 672 11.04 -27.26 32.74
N GLY A 673 11.88 -26.87 33.71
CA GLY A 673 13.30 -27.17 33.69
C GLY A 673 13.59 -28.62 34.09
N LYS A 674 14.74 -29.16 33.65
CA LYS A 674 15.19 -30.53 34.01
C LYS A 674 15.63 -30.57 35.46
N GLY A 675 15.30 -31.67 36.16
CA GLY A 675 15.80 -31.94 37.51
C GLY A 675 17.33 -32.09 37.56
N GLY A 676 17.91 -31.89 38.73
CA GLY A 676 19.36 -31.98 38.93
C GLY A 676 19.94 -33.35 38.60
N GLU A 677 21.16 -33.38 38.02
CA GLU A 677 21.91 -34.63 37.76
C GLU A 677 22.74 -35.01 39.00
N ASN A 678 22.95 -36.27 39.19
CA ASN A 678 23.66 -36.94 40.38
C ASN A 678 22.92 -36.84 41.71
N ILE A 679 21.66 -36.44 41.75
CA ILE A 679 20.76 -36.56 42.89
C ILE A 679 19.37 -36.84 42.34
N ILE A 680 18.51 -37.48 43.12
CA ILE A 680 17.09 -37.66 42.81
C ILE A 680 16.39 -36.30 42.91
N GLY A 681 16.58 -35.42 41.91
CA GLY A 681 15.89 -34.10 41.81
C GLY A 681 14.65 -34.19 40.96
N ASP A 682 13.54 -33.60 41.42
CA ASP A 682 12.32 -33.55 40.66
C ASP A 682 12.42 -32.53 39.53
N GLY A 683 11.79 -32.82 38.35
CA GLY A 683 11.67 -31.90 37.25
C GLY A 683 10.82 -30.68 37.62
N GLY A 684 11.09 -29.52 36.99
CA GLY A 684 10.31 -28.30 37.19
C GLY A 684 8.93 -28.34 36.54
N GLY A 685 7.97 -27.65 37.11
CA GLY A 685 6.63 -27.55 36.53
C GLY A 685 6.59 -26.79 35.21
N GLY A 686 5.77 -27.22 34.23
CA GLY A 686 5.45 -26.46 33.06
C GLY A 686 4.68 -25.17 33.38
N GLY A 687 4.87 -24.11 32.61
CA GLY A 687 4.09 -22.86 32.74
C GLY A 687 2.63 -23.07 32.30
N ASN A 688 1.74 -22.22 32.78
CA ASN A 688 0.33 -22.26 32.33
C ASN A 688 0.14 -21.60 30.99
N GLY A 689 -0.70 -22.17 30.13
CA GLY A 689 -1.09 -21.57 28.84
C GLY A 689 -1.85 -20.24 29.05
N GLY A 690 -1.75 -19.34 28.08
CA GLY A 690 -2.51 -18.08 28.06
C GLY A 690 -3.99 -18.31 27.75
N ALA A 691 -4.89 -17.51 28.32
CA ALA A 691 -6.30 -17.58 27.97
C ALA A 691 -6.59 -17.04 26.56
N GLY A 692 -7.57 -17.59 25.90
CA GLY A 692 -8.10 -17.05 24.64
C GLY A 692 -8.85 -15.74 24.86
N GLY A 693 -8.81 -14.86 23.87
CA GLY A 693 -9.57 -13.60 23.85
C GLY A 693 -11.06 -13.82 23.66
N GLN A 694 -11.88 -12.89 24.11
CA GLN A 694 -13.35 -12.98 23.94
C GLN A 694 -13.73 -12.63 22.48
N GLY A 695 -14.75 -13.27 21.94
CA GLY A 695 -15.42 -12.90 20.70
C GLY A 695 -16.18 -11.59 20.85
N GLY A 696 -16.28 -10.80 19.80
CA GLY A 696 -17.06 -9.56 19.77
C GLY A 696 -18.56 -9.83 19.66
N ASP A 697 -19.39 -8.91 20.14
CA ASP A 697 -20.85 -9.01 20.04
C ASP A 697 -21.32 -8.69 18.62
N GLY A 698 -22.35 -9.41 18.14
CA GLY A 698 -23.03 -9.18 16.86
C GLY A 698 -24.20 -8.22 17.01
N THR A 699 -24.46 -7.36 16.02
CA THR A 699 -25.61 -6.45 15.98
C THR A 699 -26.64 -7.01 15.00
N ALA A 700 -27.72 -7.61 15.52
CA ALA A 700 -28.69 -8.36 14.72
C ALA A 700 -28.08 -9.48 13.86
N GLY A 701 -26.92 -10.00 14.27
CA GLY A 701 -26.19 -11.12 13.67
C GLY A 701 -25.60 -12.00 14.78
N ALA A 702 -24.87 -13.05 14.44
CA ALA A 702 -24.21 -13.91 15.43
C ALA A 702 -23.06 -13.16 16.14
N GLY A 703 -22.81 -13.50 17.41
CA GLY A 703 -21.56 -13.10 18.09
C GLY A 703 -20.33 -13.77 17.46
N GLY A 704 -19.16 -13.17 17.63
CA GLY A 704 -17.88 -13.74 17.20
C GLY A 704 -17.44 -14.89 18.12
N ASP A 705 -16.65 -15.81 17.58
CA ASP A 705 -16.12 -16.94 18.35
C ASP A 705 -15.06 -16.48 19.36
N GLY A 706 -15.02 -17.15 20.52
CA GLY A 706 -13.93 -16.98 21.48
C GLY A 706 -12.61 -17.58 20.98
N GLY A 707 -11.49 -16.94 21.29
CA GLY A 707 -10.16 -17.46 20.97
C GLY A 707 -9.81 -18.75 21.75
N ALA A 708 -9.10 -19.68 21.12
CA ALA A 708 -8.61 -20.89 21.81
C ALA A 708 -7.63 -20.55 22.95
N GLY A 709 -7.63 -21.30 24.03
CA GLY A 709 -6.63 -21.25 25.08
C GLY A 709 -5.28 -21.78 24.61
N GLY A 710 -4.19 -21.21 25.10
CA GLY A 710 -2.84 -21.68 24.81
C GLY A 710 -2.51 -23.02 25.49
N LYS A 711 -1.60 -23.81 24.87
CA LYS A 711 -1.11 -25.07 25.48
C LYS A 711 -0.39 -24.78 26.79
N GLY A 712 -0.59 -25.61 27.85
CA GLY A 712 0.27 -25.67 29.03
C GLY A 712 1.67 -26.13 28.67
N GLY A 713 2.69 -25.68 29.38
CA GLY A 713 4.07 -26.14 29.22
C GLY A 713 4.21 -27.59 29.66
N ASP A 714 5.07 -28.34 29.00
CA ASP A 714 5.38 -29.71 29.43
C ASP A 714 6.18 -29.69 30.72
N GLY A 715 5.99 -30.64 31.62
CA GLY A 715 6.82 -30.81 32.83
C GLY A 715 8.27 -31.14 32.45
N GLY A 716 9.23 -30.70 33.26
CA GLY A 716 10.64 -31.08 33.07
C GLY A 716 10.93 -32.50 33.48
N ASP A 717 11.95 -33.11 32.86
CA ASP A 717 12.43 -34.46 33.25
C ASP A 717 12.97 -34.46 34.66
N GLY A 718 12.74 -35.55 35.41
CA GLY A 718 13.39 -35.79 36.70
C GLY A 718 14.90 -36.01 36.55
N GLY A 719 15.68 -35.61 37.55
CA GLY A 719 17.11 -35.91 37.60
C GLY A 719 17.38 -37.38 37.72
N SER A 720 18.59 -37.82 37.34
CA SER A 720 19.01 -39.23 37.47
C SER A 720 20.30 -39.31 38.25
N ASP A 721 20.32 -40.21 39.28
CA ASP A 721 21.52 -40.62 39.96
C ASP A 721 21.83 -42.07 39.59
N PRO A 722 23.08 -42.39 39.19
CA PRO A 722 23.45 -43.77 38.79
C PRO A 722 23.33 -44.77 39.92
N THR A 723 23.31 -44.33 41.21
CA THR A 723 23.31 -45.16 42.38
C THR A 723 21.98 -45.23 43.13
N GLU A 724 21.18 -44.19 43.11
CA GLU A 724 19.95 -44.02 43.87
C GLU A 724 18.66 -43.99 43.09
N GLY A 725 18.73 -43.87 41.74
CA GLY A 725 17.55 -43.91 40.86
C GLY A 725 17.24 -42.59 40.17
N ARG A 726 15.99 -42.40 39.76
CA ARG A 726 15.52 -41.21 39.09
C ARG A 726 14.57 -40.38 39.96
N GLY A 727 14.68 -39.03 39.89
CA GLY A 727 13.68 -38.11 40.45
C GLY A 727 12.38 -38.12 39.63
N PHE A 728 11.33 -37.59 40.23
CA PHE A 728 10.04 -37.45 39.52
C PHE A 728 10.10 -36.38 38.44
N GLY A 729 9.45 -36.65 37.33
CA GLY A 729 9.22 -35.60 36.31
C GLY A 729 8.35 -34.46 36.86
N GLY A 730 8.57 -33.24 36.38
CA GLY A 730 7.76 -32.09 36.76
C GLY A 730 6.32 -32.19 36.28
N LEU A 731 5.40 -31.56 36.99
CA LEU A 731 4.01 -31.45 36.56
C LEU A 731 3.91 -30.61 35.28
N GLY A 732 3.16 -31.04 34.27
CA GLY A 732 2.79 -30.27 33.13
C GLY A 732 1.92 -29.05 33.53
N GLY A 733 2.08 -27.93 32.86
CA GLY A 733 1.31 -26.70 33.08
C GLY A 733 -0.14 -26.88 32.66
N ALA A 734 -1.04 -26.15 33.31
CA ALA A 734 -2.43 -26.11 32.90
C ALA A 734 -2.57 -25.43 31.49
N GLY A 735 -3.44 -25.96 30.66
CA GLY A 735 -3.84 -25.27 29.43
C GLY A 735 -4.59 -23.99 29.75
N GLY A 736 -4.49 -22.98 28.86
CA GLY A 736 -5.24 -21.73 29.00
C GLY A 736 -6.74 -21.95 28.82
N ALA A 737 -7.57 -21.16 29.51
CA ALA A 737 -9.00 -21.16 29.29
C ALA A 737 -9.31 -20.65 27.86
N GLY A 738 -10.31 -21.27 27.21
CA GLY A 738 -10.85 -20.72 25.96
C GLY A 738 -11.60 -19.39 26.22
N GLY A 739 -11.56 -18.48 25.24
CA GLY A 739 -12.30 -17.24 25.28
C GLY A 739 -13.82 -17.48 25.18
N LYS A 740 -14.64 -16.59 25.71
CA LYS A 740 -16.08 -16.66 25.53
C LYS A 740 -16.49 -16.18 24.13
N GLY A 741 -17.47 -16.84 23.53
CA GLY A 741 -18.12 -16.32 22.33
C GLY A 741 -18.91 -15.04 22.63
N GLY A 742 -18.95 -14.12 21.66
CA GLY A 742 -19.72 -12.88 21.76
C GLY A 742 -21.24 -13.13 21.65
N ALA A 743 -22.05 -12.20 22.16
CA ALA A 743 -23.50 -12.25 22.04
C ALA A 743 -23.96 -11.63 20.72
N GLY A 744 -25.03 -12.16 20.13
CA GLY A 744 -25.65 -11.61 18.95
C GLY A 744 -27.14 -11.79 18.96
N THR A 745 -27.89 -11.06 18.13
CA THR A 745 -29.34 -11.21 17.98
C THR A 745 -29.67 -11.43 16.51
N LEU A 746 -30.38 -12.53 16.23
CA LEU A 746 -30.90 -12.84 14.91
C LEU A 746 -32.41 -13.09 15.03
N LEU A 747 -33.22 -12.32 14.30
CA LEU A 747 -34.67 -12.44 14.29
C LEU A 747 -35.32 -12.39 15.70
N GLY A 748 -34.73 -11.61 16.63
CA GLY A 748 -35.23 -11.49 18.01
C GLY A 748 -34.77 -12.61 18.97
N LEU A 749 -33.98 -13.56 18.49
CA LEU A 749 -33.33 -14.62 19.28
C LEU A 749 -31.88 -14.25 19.55
N THR A 750 -31.39 -14.45 20.77
CA THR A 750 -29.99 -14.27 21.09
C THR A 750 -29.19 -15.44 20.54
N VAL A 751 -28.23 -15.17 19.65
CA VAL A 751 -27.29 -16.15 19.08
C VAL A 751 -25.90 -15.82 19.55
N PHE A 752 -25.22 -16.76 20.17
CA PHE A 752 -23.85 -16.58 20.64
C PHE A 752 -22.88 -17.18 19.66
N GLY A 753 -21.69 -16.57 19.55
CA GLY A 753 -20.56 -17.20 18.87
C GLY A 753 -20.07 -18.43 19.65
N ASP A 754 -19.38 -19.31 18.94
CA ASP A 754 -18.79 -20.49 19.58
C ASP A 754 -17.71 -20.11 20.60
N ASN A 755 -17.60 -20.90 21.66
CA ASN A 755 -16.54 -20.71 22.63
C ASN A 755 -15.22 -21.21 22.08
N GLY A 756 -14.14 -20.54 22.42
CA GLY A 756 -12.79 -21.03 22.15
C GLY A 756 -12.53 -22.37 22.85
N GLY A 757 -11.86 -23.28 22.16
CA GLY A 757 -11.44 -24.55 22.76
C GLY A 757 -10.50 -24.31 23.95
N ALA A 758 -10.58 -25.19 24.94
CA ALA A 758 -9.58 -25.19 26.04
C ALA A 758 -8.19 -25.48 25.50
N GLY A 759 -7.16 -24.89 26.09
CA GLY A 759 -5.78 -25.21 25.80
C GLY A 759 -5.45 -26.65 26.19
N VAL A 760 -4.53 -27.28 25.46
CA VAL A 760 -4.08 -28.65 25.72
C VAL A 760 -3.21 -28.67 26.98
N LEU A 761 -3.30 -29.75 27.75
CA LEU A 761 -2.43 -29.99 28.87
C LEU A 761 -0.96 -30.08 28.46
N GLY A 762 -0.06 -29.63 29.32
CA GLY A 762 1.37 -29.98 29.20
C GLY A 762 1.59 -31.46 29.43
N ASP A 763 2.52 -32.04 28.69
CA ASP A 763 2.87 -33.47 28.81
C ASP A 763 4.04 -33.65 29.79
N SER A 764 4.16 -34.87 30.39
CA SER A 764 5.36 -35.25 31.14
C SER A 764 6.32 -35.94 30.16
N THR A 765 7.55 -35.47 30.12
CA THR A 765 8.57 -35.99 29.19
C THR A 765 9.30 -37.21 29.71
N ASP A 766 8.96 -37.75 30.89
CA ASP A 766 9.60 -38.94 31.46
C ASP A 766 8.78 -40.21 31.24
N PRO A 767 9.16 -41.06 30.24
CA PRO A 767 8.40 -42.25 29.89
C PRO A 767 8.53 -43.40 30.89
N ASP A 768 9.54 -43.36 31.77
CA ASP A 768 9.86 -44.47 32.70
C ASP A 768 9.70 -44.09 34.21
N GLY A 769 9.48 -42.83 34.49
CA GLY A 769 9.24 -42.35 35.86
C GLY A 769 7.80 -41.95 36.05
N SER A 770 7.39 -41.73 37.25
CA SER A 770 6.17 -41.12 37.63
C SER A 770 6.17 -39.61 37.23
N GLY A 771 6.29 -39.32 35.90
CA GLY A 771 6.17 -37.98 35.38
C GLY A 771 4.91 -37.32 35.90
N GLY A 772 5.01 -36.08 36.32
CA GLY A 772 3.87 -35.33 36.86
C GLY A 772 2.73 -35.36 35.88
N ALA A 773 1.52 -35.64 36.35
CA ALA A 773 0.31 -35.48 35.54
C ALA A 773 0.27 -34.06 34.98
N GLY A 774 0.04 -33.94 33.66
CA GLY A 774 -0.16 -32.65 33.05
C GLY A 774 -1.25 -31.88 33.78
N GLY A 775 -1.11 -30.58 33.91
CA GLY A 775 -2.13 -29.70 34.51
C GLY A 775 -3.44 -29.80 33.74
N ALA A 776 -4.58 -29.65 34.42
CA ALA A 776 -5.90 -29.65 33.78
C ALA A 776 -5.97 -28.55 32.69
N GLY A 777 -6.41 -28.91 31.50
CA GLY A 777 -6.71 -27.91 30.45
C GLY A 777 -7.69 -26.88 30.97
N GLY A 778 -7.51 -25.62 30.61
CA GLY A 778 -8.46 -24.58 30.93
C GLY A 778 -9.84 -24.95 30.36
N ALA A 779 -10.91 -24.74 31.14
CA ALA A 779 -12.26 -24.92 30.62
C ALA A 779 -12.46 -24.03 29.41
N GLY A 780 -13.06 -24.57 28.33
CA GLY A 780 -13.58 -23.75 27.24
C GLY A 780 -14.55 -22.73 27.82
N GLY A 781 -14.62 -21.53 27.23
CA GLY A 781 -15.58 -20.52 27.60
C GLY A 781 -17.00 -21.13 27.55
N ALA A 782 -17.92 -20.77 28.46
CA ALA A 782 -19.29 -21.26 28.42
C ALA A 782 -20.00 -20.76 27.17
N GLY A 783 -20.51 -21.68 26.33
CA GLY A 783 -21.38 -21.35 25.20
C GLY A 783 -22.58 -20.59 25.74
N GLY A 784 -23.02 -19.60 25.02
CA GLY A 784 -24.26 -18.96 25.36
C GLY A 784 -25.40 -19.97 25.18
N ASP A 785 -26.15 -20.23 26.21
CA ASP A 785 -27.40 -20.99 26.09
C ASP A 785 -28.32 -20.26 25.13
N PRO A 786 -28.86 -20.90 24.08
CA PRO A 786 -29.91 -20.33 23.30
C PRO A 786 -31.12 -20.22 24.20
N THR A 787 -31.41 -19.05 24.74
CA THR A 787 -32.69 -18.80 25.40
C THR A 787 -33.74 -18.72 24.32
N ILE A 788 -34.58 -19.77 24.29
CA ILE A 788 -35.83 -19.84 23.48
C ILE A 788 -36.82 -18.80 24.00
#